data_b4fdf04fb6a3a0796afebee961d26b7d
#
_entry.id   b4fdf04fb6a3a0796afebee961d26b7d
#
_cell.length_a   1.000
_cell.length_b   1.000
_cell.length_c   1.000
_cell.angle_alpha   90.00
_cell.angle_beta   90.00
_cell.angle_gamma   90.00
#
_symmetry.space_group_name_H-M   'P 1'
#
loop_
_entity.id
_entity.type
_entity.pdbx_description
1 polymer ?
#
loop_
_entity_poly.entity_id
_entity_poly.type
_entity_poly.pdbx_seq_one_letter_code
_entity_poly.pdbx_strand_id
1 'polypeptide(L)'
;MFAAAPQATSTSPTASQTTSSAAPSAAKSSTQKTPWCVELGLRVAGVEAKIPTLDRVVLVKDEASFLDEISHWRLDARWPVLIEDEIFAPQFIRAFKPAQVLRRIEKAPNVDDPAALKAAITNAISSAWNAAAANTPPLSAITAQSYTPPGIVIMDPADPAWVAGVALAAGRGLIPFFIEGNFGGANDQLSADQFSALSKQVDQAFASIGLPYDKLGDKLEGLALCRTTAQKTTIDVPANLRPSGRGMPEIKSTDPVATTDALCRNADGSRYAFCGSIFGSSRYCAYAAMSSLFLSRNSIGAFNCYQAANLSAYDFSELAVKLPEAGFTTKVWSGPKGHMADWRKILAQGFDGDVLFVNSSGNSDFFDVGNPGSVPVQEKGAPGDVPILSRPLALHMIHSWSLTAPSAHESIGGRWLESGAYAYVGSVFEPFLPAFSPPVEILSRCANFVPFLIASRVWDGPFALPWRVATLGDPFMLIQAPSSLVLPARKAPSPPVPGQEDVLVNCKKLLAQSKEDKDGGASIAAMRELIQRGEDKIAAQYWLSCAAKSFAPRVSALALEPLFRQRNADQFLVAYKMVPEPTSRAKDMLWQLWGEQLNQITDPDTVLLFKNAVRPTWPVNDWRRLLPVLSKATSPDRARGAILKAIEKEKDQNQVKLLQELANQS
;
A
#
# COMPACT_ATOMS: atom_id res chain seq x y z
N MET A 1 15.80 1.13 31.51
CA MET A 1 15.46 1.76 32.82
C MET A 1 14.49 2.89 32.55
N PHE A 2 13.21 2.69 32.77
CA PHE A 2 12.17 3.70 32.60
C PHE A 2 11.63 4.07 33.98
N ALA A 3 11.70 5.37 34.32
CA ALA A 3 11.19 5.88 35.56
C ALA A 3 9.67 6.13 35.48
N ALA A 4 8.93 5.66 36.45
CA ALA A 4 7.49 5.84 36.60
C ALA A 4 7.11 7.28 36.94
N ALA A 5 6.03 7.79 36.36
CA ALA A 5 5.42 9.07 36.66
C ALA A 5 4.44 8.92 37.87
N PRO A 6 4.29 9.95 38.74
CA PRO A 6 3.41 9.88 39.88
C PRO A 6 1.93 10.10 39.51
N GLN A 7 1.05 9.32 40.15
CA GLN A 7 -0.40 9.43 40.07
C GLN A 7 -0.90 10.71 40.74
N ALA A 8 -1.81 11.41 40.10
CA ALA A 8 -2.59 12.49 40.67
C ALA A 8 -3.90 11.93 41.26
N THR A 9 -4.09 12.12 42.54
CA THR A 9 -5.34 11.82 43.28
C THR A 9 -6.39 12.89 42.99
N SER A 10 -7.54 12.50 42.44
CA SER A 10 -8.70 13.37 42.30
C SER A 10 -9.69 13.12 43.41
N THR A 11 -9.93 14.14 44.25
CA THR A 11 -11.03 14.21 45.19
C THR A 11 -12.26 14.80 44.52
N SER A 12 -13.37 14.07 44.55
CA SER A 12 -14.68 14.53 44.08
C SER A 12 -15.39 15.35 45.16
N PRO A 13 -16.05 16.46 44.82
CA PRO A 13 -17.03 17.07 45.72
C PRO A 13 -18.46 16.65 45.36
N THR A 14 -19.19 16.27 46.38
CA THR A 14 -20.63 15.98 46.38
C THR A 14 -21.44 17.26 46.12
N ALA A 15 -22.31 17.26 45.08
CA ALA A 15 -23.21 18.36 44.81
C ALA A 15 -24.66 18.01 45.18
N SER A 16 -25.26 18.87 45.98
CA SER A 16 -26.66 18.83 46.39
C SER A 16 -27.60 19.20 45.24
N GLN A 17 -28.68 18.45 45.10
CA GLN A 17 -29.77 18.75 44.17
C GLN A 17 -30.64 19.88 44.73
N THR A 18 -30.82 20.95 43.95
CA THR A 18 -31.95 21.86 44.05
C THR A 18 -32.71 21.89 42.72
N THR A 19 -33.94 21.45 42.78
CA THR A 19 -34.90 21.48 41.66
C THR A 19 -35.40 22.91 41.45
N SER A 20 -35.14 23.46 40.29
CA SER A 20 -35.80 24.67 39.79
C SER A 20 -36.40 24.40 38.41
N SER A 21 -37.72 24.46 38.33
CA SER A 21 -38.53 24.40 37.12
C SER A 21 -38.38 25.72 36.35
N ALA A 22 -37.71 25.65 35.21
CA ALA A 22 -37.74 26.74 34.22
C ALA A 22 -38.19 26.20 32.85
N ALA A 23 -39.10 26.92 32.22
CA ALA A 23 -39.69 26.62 30.90
C ALA A 23 -38.66 26.45 29.80
N PRO A 24 -38.93 25.66 28.76
CA PRO A 24 -37.97 25.41 27.69
C PRO A 24 -37.74 26.68 26.84
N SER A 25 -36.58 27.29 27.06
CA SER A 25 -36.03 28.28 26.12
C SER A 25 -35.75 27.58 24.78
N ALA A 26 -36.31 28.10 23.69
CA ALA A 26 -36.03 27.65 22.35
C ALA A 26 -34.50 27.68 22.09
N ALA A 27 -33.90 26.49 22.04
CA ALA A 27 -32.50 26.33 21.70
C ALA A 27 -32.29 26.89 20.28
N LYS A 28 -31.57 28.01 20.16
CA LYS A 28 -31.01 28.45 18.90
C LYS A 28 -30.11 27.33 18.40
N SER A 29 -30.50 26.64 17.35
CA SER A 29 -29.67 25.69 16.62
C SER A 29 -28.48 26.50 16.09
N SER A 30 -27.37 26.48 16.78
CA SER A 30 -26.09 26.90 16.23
C SER A 30 -25.76 25.88 15.14
N THR A 31 -25.87 26.26 13.88
CA THR A 31 -25.34 25.48 12.76
C THR A 31 -23.82 25.40 12.97
N GLN A 32 -23.39 24.33 13.61
CA GLN A 32 -21.97 24.06 13.79
C GLN A 32 -21.35 23.90 12.40
N LYS A 33 -20.40 24.76 12.04
CA LYS A 33 -19.72 24.72 10.74
C LYS A 33 -19.05 23.35 10.56
N THR A 34 -19.29 22.68 9.45
CA THR A 34 -18.63 21.41 9.13
C THR A 34 -17.11 21.56 9.21
N PRO A 35 -16.37 20.69 9.90
CA PRO A 35 -14.91 20.74 9.95
C PRO A 35 -14.32 20.66 8.54
N TRP A 36 -13.26 21.40 8.28
CA TRP A 36 -12.63 21.53 6.96
C TRP A 36 -12.28 20.16 6.34
N CYS A 37 -11.74 19.25 7.14
CA CYS A 37 -11.31 17.91 6.69
C CYS A 37 -12.50 17.02 6.26
N VAL A 38 -13.65 17.20 6.88
CA VAL A 38 -14.90 16.53 6.51
C VAL A 38 -15.46 17.17 5.22
N GLU A 39 -15.43 18.51 5.11
CA GLU A 39 -15.84 19.22 3.90
C GLU A 39 -15.02 18.78 2.68
N LEU A 40 -13.70 18.66 2.84
CA LEU A 40 -12.81 18.14 1.80
C LEU A 40 -13.25 16.73 1.35
N GLY A 41 -13.42 15.80 2.29
CA GLY A 41 -13.82 14.45 1.95
C GLY A 41 -15.20 14.34 1.32
N LEU A 42 -16.17 15.15 1.77
CA LEU A 42 -17.50 15.21 1.13
C LEU A 42 -17.42 15.75 -0.30
N ARG A 43 -16.53 16.70 -0.60
CA ARG A 43 -16.27 17.15 -1.99
C ARG A 43 -15.74 16.00 -2.85
N VAL A 44 -14.77 15.24 -2.34
CA VAL A 44 -14.21 14.08 -3.06
C VAL A 44 -15.26 12.99 -3.25
N ALA A 45 -15.96 12.57 -2.19
CA ALA A 45 -17.01 11.57 -2.25
C ALA A 45 -18.15 11.97 -3.20
N GLY A 46 -18.51 13.25 -3.22
CA GLY A 46 -19.56 13.78 -4.09
C GLY A 46 -19.23 13.64 -5.58
N VAL A 47 -17.96 13.71 -5.97
CA VAL A 47 -17.51 13.43 -7.36
C VAL A 47 -17.50 11.94 -7.64
N GLU A 48 -16.93 11.13 -6.74
CA GLU A 48 -16.91 9.68 -6.88
C GLU A 48 -18.32 9.10 -7.09
N ALA A 49 -19.28 9.53 -6.27
CA ALA A 49 -20.65 9.03 -6.34
C ALA A 49 -21.41 9.42 -7.63
N LYS A 50 -21.04 10.54 -8.27
CA LYS A 50 -21.73 11.04 -9.46
C LYS A 50 -21.25 10.43 -10.77
N ILE A 51 -20.01 9.95 -10.83
CA ILE A 51 -19.42 9.46 -12.08
C ILE A 51 -19.57 7.95 -12.17
N PRO A 52 -20.42 7.44 -13.10
CA PRO A 52 -20.62 6.01 -13.24
C PRO A 52 -19.34 5.28 -13.64
N THR A 53 -19.18 4.07 -13.14
CA THR A 53 -18.09 3.17 -13.52
C THR A 53 -18.60 2.10 -14.47
N LEU A 54 -18.00 1.94 -15.64
CA LEU A 54 -18.24 0.77 -16.50
C LEU A 54 -17.70 -0.50 -15.83
N ASP A 55 -18.48 -1.56 -15.86
CA ASP A 55 -18.13 -2.84 -15.24
C ASP A 55 -17.15 -3.63 -16.10
N ARG A 56 -16.05 -2.99 -16.44
CA ARG A 56 -14.94 -3.55 -17.23
C ARG A 56 -13.59 -3.06 -16.71
N VAL A 57 -12.53 -3.80 -17.06
CA VAL A 57 -11.13 -3.37 -16.94
C VAL A 57 -10.51 -3.42 -18.33
N VAL A 58 -9.72 -2.41 -18.68
CA VAL A 58 -8.94 -2.39 -19.92
C VAL A 58 -7.47 -2.60 -19.60
N LEU A 59 -6.87 -3.64 -20.18
CA LEU A 59 -5.44 -3.92 -20.13
C LEU A 59 -4.75 -3.30 -21.33
N VAL A 60 -3.68 -2.56 -21.10
CA VAL A 60 -2.85 -1.92 -22.13
C VAL A 60 -1.40 -2.37 -22.00
N LYS A 61 -0.61 -2.25 -23.07
CA LYS A 61 0.77 -2.74 -23.10
C LYS A 61 1.80 -1.73 -22.59
N ASP A 62 1.48 -0.44 -22.70
CA ASP A 62 2.43 0.66 -22.46
C ASP A 62 1.71 1.95 -22.01
N GLU A 63 2.52 2.93 -21.63
CA GLU A 63 2.06 4.22 -21.11
C GLU A 63 1.30 5.05 -22.16
N ALA A 64 1.70 4.99 -23.43
CA ALA A 64 1.02 5.72 -24.50
C ALA A 64 -0.41 5.21 -24.69
N SER A 65 -0.59 3.89 -24.68
CA SER A 65 -1.91 3.27 -24.73
C SER A 65 -2.73 3.52 -23.47
N PHE A 66 -2.07 3.64 -22.30
CA PHE A 66 -2.71 4.02 -21.05
C PHE A 66 -3.27 5.45 -21.14
N LEU A 67 -2.46 6.40 -21.60
CA LEU A 67 -2.87 7.80 -21.76
C LEU A 67 -4.04 7.93 -22.74
N ASP A 68 -3.98 7.21 -23.84
CA ASP A 68 -5.05 7.21 -24.84
C ASP A 68 -6.37 6.67 -24.24
N GLU A 69 -6.35 5.58 -23.49
CA GLU A 69 -7.55 5.08 -22.79
C GLU A 69 -8.09 6.10 -21.76
N ILE A 70 -7.23 6.77 -20.98
CA ILE A 70 -7.66 7.82 -20.04
C ILE A 70 -8.30 9.00 -20.80
N SER A 71 -7.82 9.33 -22.01
CA SER A 71 -8.40 10.41 -22.83
C SER A 71 -9.85 10.18 -23.25
N HIS A 72 -10.30 8.91 -23.17
CA HIS A 72 -11.69 8.52 -23.44
C HIS A 72 -12.60 8.58 -22.21
N TRP A 73 -12.07 8.83 -21.01
CA TRP A 73 -12.91 9.03 -19.83
C TRP A 73 -13.80 10.27 -20.00
N ARG A 74 -15.01 10.19 -19.45
CA ARG A 74 -16.01 11.27 -19.43
C ARG A 74 -16.73 11.24 -18.08
N LEU A 75 -17.50 12.28 -17.81
CA LEU A 75 -18.32 12.34 -16.59
C LEU A 75 -19.52 11.38 -16.59
N ASP A 76 -19.89 10.84 -17.73
CA ASP A 76 -20.96 9.85 -17.87
C ASP A 76 -20.49 8.40 -17.74
N ALA A 77 -19.17 8.15 -17.88
CA ALA A 77 -18.58 6.83 -17.65
C ALA A 77 -17.04 6.89 -17.54
N ARG A 78 -16.51 6.13 -16.57
CA ARG A 78 -15.08 5.81 -16.41
C ARG A 78 -14.89 4.33 -16.18
N TRP A 79 -13.69 3.83 -16.38
CA TRP A 79 -13.34 2.42 -16.16
C TRP A 79 -11.87 2.29 -15.76
N PRO A 80 -11.50 1.27 -14.97
CA PRO A 80 -10.11 1.00 -14.67
C PRO A 80 -9.29 0.67 -15.92
N VAL A 81 -8.10 1.28 -16.02
CA VAL A 81 -7.10 1.00 -17.05
C VAL A 81 -5.82 0.55 -16.37
N LEU A 82 -5.26 -0.57 -16.77
CA LEU A 82 -4.06 -1.13 -16.16
C LEU A 82 -3.02 -1.44 -17.25
N ILE A 83 -1.75 -1.17 -16.94
CA ILE A 83 -0.64 -1.65 -17.77
C ILE A 83 -0.41 -3.12 -17.40
N GLU A 84 -0.47 -4.00 -18.40
CA GLU A 84 -0.44 -5.46 -18.21
C GLU A 84 0.85 -5.94 -17.55
N ASP A 85 0.70 -6.74 -16.50
CA ASP A 85 1.76 -7.43 -15.78
C ASP A 85 1.25 -8.72 -15.12
N GLU A 86 2.14 -9.46 -14.46
CA GLU A 86 1.79 -10.75 -13.82
C GLU A 86 1.42 -10.60 -12.32
N ILE A 87 1.52 -9.42 -11.72
CA ILE A 87 1.33 -9.19 -10.27
C ILE A 87 0.20 -8.20 -9.99
N PHE A 88 0.36 -6.95 -10.40
CA PHE A 88 -0.53 -5.84 -10.00
C PHE A 88 -1.87 -5.85 -10.74
N ALA A 89 -1.85 -6.03 -12.06
CA ALA A 89 -3.08 -6.07 -12.84
C ALA A 89 -4.02 -7.21 -12.41
N PRO A 90 -3.56 -8.47 -12.27
CA PRO A 90 -4.40 -9.55 -11.74
C PRO A 90 -4.89 -9.31 -10.31
N GLN A 91 -4.07 -8.68 -9.47
CA GLN A 91 -4.40 -8.35 -8.10
C GLN A 91 -5.57 -7.37 -8.03
N PHE A 92 -5.54 -6.31 -8.85
CA PHE A 92 -6.63 -5.37 -8.99
C PHE A 92 -7.90 -6.04 -9.52
N ILE A 93 -7.78 -6.85 -10.58
CA ILE A 93 -8.93 -7.54 -11.21
C ILE A 93 -9.64 -8.45 -10.21
N ARG A 94 -8.89 -9.19 -9.37
CA ARG A 94 -9.49 -10.02 -8.29
C ARG A 94 -10.28 -9.20 -7.28
N ALA A 95 -9.82 -7.98 -6.97
CA ALA A 95 -10.53 -7.10 -6.04
C ALA A 95 -11.73 -6.40 -6.67
N PHE A 96 -11.56 -5.88 -7.87
CA PHE A 96 -12.60 -5.14 -8.59
C PHE A 96 -13.71 -6.05 -9.14
N LYS A 97 -13.38 -7.29 -9.53
CA LYS A 97 -14.31 -8.30 -10.09
C LYS A 97 -15.14 -7.75 -11.25
N PRO A 98 -14.50 -7.35 -12.35
CA PRO A 98 -15.20 -6.80 -13.50
C PRO A 98 -16.03 -7.87 -14.22
N ALA A 99 -17.16 -7.46 -14.82
CA ALA A 99 -17.90 -8.32 -15.73
C ALA A 99 -17.09 -8.65 -17.00
N GLN A 100 -16.20 -7.74 -17.42
CA GLN A 100 -15.40 -7.89 -18.63
C GLN A 100 -13.96 -7.41 -18.41
N VAL A 101 -13.00 -8.18 -18.94
CA VAL A 101 -11.59 -7.77 -19.05
C VAL A 101 -11.25 -7.69 -20.54
N LEU A 102 -10.94 -6.49 -21.00
CA LEU A 102 -10.54 -6.23 -22.39
C LEU A 102 -9.03 -6.01 -22.44
N ARG A 103 -8.38 -6.50 -23.48
CA ARG A 103 -7.00 -6.16 -23.82
C ARG A 103 -7.00 -5.30 -25.07
N ARG A 104 -6.33 -4.17 -25.02
CA ARG A 104 -6.04 -3.37 -26.20
C ARG A 104 -4.88 -4.02 -26.97
N ILE A 105 -5.15 -4.41 -28.22
CA ILE A 105 -4.18 -5.08 -29.09
C ILE A 105 -3.30 -4.04 -29.78
N GLU A 106 -3.92 -2.99 -30.28
CA GLU A 106 -3.25 -1.90 -30.97
C GLU A 106 -2.58 -0.95 -29.97
N LYS A 107 -1.30 -0.65 -30.24
CA LYS A 107 -0.58 0.35 -29.49
C LYS A 107 -0.97 1.75 -29.95
N ALA A 108 -1.12 2.66 -28.98
CA ALA A 108 -1.16 4.07 -29.32
C ALA A 108 0.21 4.56 -29.83
N PRO A 109 0.25 5.59 -30.68
CA PRO A 109 1.51 6.21 -31.06
C PRO A 109 2.26 6.74 -29.82
N ASN A 110 3.56 6.47 -29.75
CA ASN A 110 4.38 7.08 -28.72
C ASN A 110 4.45 8.59 -28.90
N VAL A 111 4.47 9.31 -27.79
CA VAL A 111 4.69 10.75 -27.77
C VAL A 111 6.06 10.98 -27.14
N ASP A 112 7.10 10.97 -27.98
CA ASP A 112 8.50 11.03 -27.52
C ASP A 112 8.94 12.45 -27.14
N ASP A 113 8.28 13.48 -27.69
CA ASP A 113 8.54 14.88 -27.32
C ASP A 113 7.89 15.21 -25.95
N PRO A 114 8.68 15.65 -24.96
CA PRO A 114 8.15 15.99 -23.62
C PRO A 114 7.07 17.09 -23.63
N ALA A 115 7.17 18.07 -24.54
CA ALA A 115 6.16 19.14 -24.64
C ALA A 115 4.84 18.60 -25.21
N ALA A 116 4.92 17.76 -26.22
CA ALA A 116 3.75 17.09 -26.78
C ALA A 116 3.11 16.13 -25.77
N LEU A 117 3.91 15.41 -24.97
CA LEU A 117 3.40 14.55 -23.89
C LEU A 117 2.67 15.36 -22.81
N LYS A 118 3.24 16.49 -22.36
CA LYS A 118 2.57 17.42 -21.41
C LYS A 118 1.23 17.90 -21.96
N ALA A 119 1.18 18.26 -23.24
CA ALA A 119 -0.05 18.68 -23.91
C ALA A 119 -1.07 17.54 -23.99
N ALA A 120 -0.64 16.33 -24.35
CA ALA A 120 -1.50 15.15 -24.42
C ALA A 120 -2.08 14.78 -23.03
N ILE A 121 -1.26 14.79 -21.97
CA ILE A 121 -1.72 14.59 -20.58
C ILE A 121 -2.75 15.64 -20.19
N THR A 122 -2.47 16.93 -20.45
CA THR A 122 -3.37 18.04 -20.14
C THR A 122 -4.71 17.88 -20.85
N ASN A 123 -4.67 17.53 -22.14
CA ASN A 123 -5.87 17.29 -22.96
C ASN A 123 -6.69 16.09 -22.46
N ALA A 124 -6.03 14.98 -22.09
CA ALA A 124 -6.71 13.82 -21.53
C ALA A 124 -7.46 14.14 -20.23
N ILE A 125 -6.84 14.92 -19.33
CA ILE A 125 -7.47 15.38 -18.08
C ILE A 125 -8.68 16.26 -18.40
N SER A 126 -8.54 17.26 -19.26
CA SER A 126 -9.64 18.16 -19.63
C SER A 126 -10.79 17.41 -20.30
N SER A 127 -10.48 16.46 -21.17
CA SER A 127 -11.44 15.57 -21.83
C SER A 127 -12.26 14.75 -20.84
N ALA A 128 -11.62 14.21 -19.80
CA ALA A 128 -12.29 13.46 -18.73
C ALA A 128 -13.30 14.33 -17.94
N TRP A 129 -13.18 15.64 -18.02
CA TRP A 129 -14.10 16.65 -17.44
C TRP A 129 -14.97 17.31 -18.51
N ASN A 130 -15.22 16.61 -19.63
CA ASN A 130 -16.11 17.04 -20.72
C ASN A 130 -15.73 18.38 -21.35
N ALA A 131 -14.43 18.71 -21.46
CA ALA A 131 -14.00 19.88 -22.21
C ALA A 131 -14.49 19.78 -23.67
N ALA A 132 -15.16 20.82 -24.14
CA ALA A 132 -15.72 20.84 -25.48
C ALA A 132 -14.69 21.10 -26.58
N ALA A 133 -13.60 21.80 -26.25
CA ALA A 133 -12.53 22.16 -27.19
C ALA A 133 -11.19 21.55 -26.77
N ALA A 134 -10.39 21.19 -27.76
CA ALA A 134 -8.99 20.82 -27.55
C ALA A 134 -8.24 21.98 -26.87
N ASN A 135 -7.23 21.64 -26.08
CA ASN A 135 -6.40 22.59 -25.31
C ASN A 135 -7.16 23.45 -24.27
N THR A 136 -8.38 23.05 -23.87
CA THR A 136 -9.05 23.66 -22.73
C THR A 136 -8.22 23.41 -21.47
N PRO A 137 -7.86 24.45 -20.68
CA PRO A 137 -7.13 24.23 -19.43
C PRO A 137 -7.93 23.34 -18.44
N PRO A 138 -7.30 22.41 -17.74
CA PRO A 138 -7.97 21.52 -16.78
C PRO A 138 -8.79 22.26 -15.72
N LEU A 139 -8.27 23.36 -15.17
CA LEU A 139 -9.01 24.18 -14.21
C LEU A 139 -10.34 24.68 -14.82
N SER A 140 -10.32 25.18 -16.05
CA SER A 140 -11.51 25.65 -16.75
C SER A 140 -12.51 24.52 -17.01
N ALA A 141 -12.03 23.34 -17.44
CA ALA A 141 -12.88 22.18 -17.66
C ALA A 141 -13.57 21.71 -16.37
N ILE A 142 -12.81 21.64 -15.26
CA ILE A 142 -13.31 21.21 -13.95
C ILE A 142 -14.30 22.20 -13.36
N THR A 143 -13.99 23.51 -13.39
CA THR A 143 -14.86 24.56 -12.83
C THR A 143 -16.13 24.76 -13.66
N ALA A 144 -16.09 24.51 -14.96
CA ALA A 144 -17.29 24.50 -15.82
C ALA A 144 -18.33 23.46 -15.37
N GLN A 145 -17.91 22.42 -14.64
CA GLN A 145 -18.79 21.40 -14.04
C GLN A 145 -19.27 21.79 -12.62
N SER A 146 -19.08 23.04 -12.21
CA SER A 146 -19.37 23.54 -10.85
C SER A 146 -18.62 22.76 -9.77
N TYR A 147 -17.43 22.26 -10.09
CA TYR A 147 -16.56 21.54 -9.15
C TYR A 147 -15.32 22.37 -8.80
N THR A 148 -14.98 22.39 -7.52
CA THR A 148 -13.77 23.05 -7.03
C THR A 148 -12.69 21.99 -6.84
N PRO A 149 -11.54 22.07 -7.53
CA PRO A 149 -10.42 21.13 -7.36
C PRO A 149 -10.03 21.00 -5.88
N PRO A 150 -9.82 19.79 -5.36
CA PRO A 150 -9.40 19.62 -3.96
C PRO A 150 -7.89 19.85 -3.76
N GLY A 151 -7.11 19.89 -4.85
CA GLY A 151 -5.67 20.04 -4.82
C GLY A 151 -5.02 19.94 -6.18
N ILE A 152 -3.73 19.70 -6.17
CA ILE A 152 -2.89 19.60 -7.36
C ILE A 152 -2.24 18.22 -7.51
N VAL A 153 -1.76 17.93 -8.71
CA VAL A 153 -0.86 16.79 -8.95
C VAL A 153 0.41 17.29 -9.63
N ILE A 154 1.55 16.87 -9.12
CA ILE A 154 2.86 17.13 -9.68
C ILE A 154 3.38 15.90 -10.39
N MET A 155 3.83 16.07 -11.62
CA MET A 155 4.35 15.03 -12.51
C MET A 155 5.65 15.48 -13.17
N ASP A 156 6.41 14.49 -13.65
CA ASP A 156 7.54 14.67 -14.55
C ASP A 156 7.32 13.75 -15.76
N PRO A 157 7.23 14.28 -17.00
CA PRO A 157 7.03 13.44 -18.19
C PRO A 157 8.11 12.39 -18.42
N ALA A 158 9.32 12.61 -17.87
CA ALA A 158 10.42 11.65 -17.94
C ALA A 158 10.36 10.55 -16.88
N ASP A 159 9.45 10.64 -15.91
CA ASP A 159 9.31 9.70 -14.80
C ASP A 159 8.07 8.81 -14.99
N PRO A 160 8.17 7.48 -14.90
CA PRO A 160 7.04 6.57 -15.11
C PRO A 160 5.79 6.86 -14.25
N ALA A 161 5.95 7.57 -13.12
CA ALA A 161 4.85 7.88 -12.21
C ALA A 161 3.85 8.91 -12.76
N TRP A 162 4.14 9.60 -13.88
CA TRP A 162 3.16 10.46 -14.53
C TRP A 162 1.85 9.71 -14.88
N VAL A 163 1.95 8.39 -15.09
CA VAL A 163 0.81 7.49 -15.31
C VAL A 163 -0.21 7.57 -14.15
N ALA A 164 0.27 7.54 -12.91
CA ALA A 164 -0.61 7.76 -11.75
C ALA A 164 -1.16 9.19 -11.72
N GLY A 165 -0.31 10.17 -12.06
CA GLY A 165 -0.68 11.58 -12.04
C GLY A 165 -1.82 11.92 -12.98
N VAL A 166 -1.78 11.45 -14.23
CA VAL A 166 -2.87 11.69 -15.20
C VAL A 166 -4.16 11.02 -14.75
N ALA A 167 -4.08 9.79 -14.22
CA ALA A 167 -5.26 9.07 -13.74
C ALA A 167 -5.92 9.77 -12.53
N LEU A 168 -5.12 10.19 -11.55
CA LEU A 168 -5.62 10.92 -10.38
C LEU A 168 -6.16 12.29 -10.77
N ALA A 169 -5.50 13.03 -11.65
CA ALA A 169 -6.00 14.30 -12.14
C ALA A 169 -7.35 14.15 -12.85
N ALA A 170 -7.44 13.21 -13.78
CA ALA A 170 -8.68 12.89 -14.49
C ALA A 170 -9.77 12.38 -13.52
N GLY A 171 -9.39 11.53 -12.55
CA GLY A 171 -10.31 10.89 -11.61
C GLY A 171 -10.83 11.81 -10.51
N ARG A 172 -9.96 12.63 -9.92
CA ARG A 172 -10.24 13.51 -8.76
C ARG A 172 -10.52 14.96 -9.12
N GLY A 173 -10.19 15.40 -10.34
CA GLY A 173 -10.21 16.81 -10.72
C GLY A 173 -9.05 17.59 -10.10
N LEU A 174 -7.85 17.00 -10.09
CA LEU A 174 -6.65 17.70 -9.65
C LEU A 174 -6.06 18.53 -10.79
N ILE A 175 -5.45 19.66 -10.44
CA ILE A 175 -4.78 20.53 -11.43
C ILE A 175 -3.37 20.00 -11.67
N PRO A 176 -3.02 19.65 -12.92
CA PRO A 176 -1.71 19.10 -13.24
C PRO A 176 -0.64 20.19 -13.32
N PHE A 177 0.53 19.88 -12.74
CA PHE A 177 1.76 20.65 -12.90
C PHE A 177 2.92 19.73 -13.25
N PHE A 178 3.85 20.24 -14.06
CA PHE A 178 5.03 19.51 -14.48
C PHE A 178 6.26 20.17 -13.88
N ILE A 179 6.99 19.40 -13.07
CA ILE A 179 8.23 19.81 -12.41
C ILE A 179 9.36 18.91 -12.88
N GLU A 180 10.37 19.52 -13.50
CA GLU A 180 11.58 18.85 -13.95
C GLU A 180 12.69 19.01 -12.92
N GLY A 181 13.67 18.10 -12.93
CA GLY A 181 14.82 18.16 -12.06
C GLY A 181 15.10 16.83 -11.37
N ASN A 182 16.29 16.68 -10.83
CA ASN A 182 16.70 15.49 -10.10
C ASN A 182 16.45 15.69 -8.59
N PHE A 183 15.47 14.99 -8.07
CA PHE A 183 15.15 14.98 -6.64
C PHE A 183 15.41 13.59 -6.01
N GLY A 184 16.43 12.88 -6.52
CA GLY A 184 16.90 11.59 -5.99
C GLY A 184 15.95 10.42 -6.27
N GLY A 185 16.44 9.21 -6.03
CA GLY A 185 15.62 7.99 -5.97
C GLY A 185 14.85 7.89 -4.66
N ALA A 186 13.84 7.04 -4.60
CA ALA A 186 12.95 6.92 -3.44
C ALA A 186 13.68 6.55 -2.13
N ASN A 187 14.81 5.84 -2.22
CA ASN A 187 15.64 5.45 -1.08
C ASN A 187 16.65 6.53 -0.65
N ASP A 188 16.89 7.54 -1.49
CA ASP A 188 17.87 8.60 -1.25
C ASP A 188 17.37 9.59 -0.17
N GLN A 189 18.19 10.57 0.11
CA GLN A 189 17.87 11.70 0.98
C GLN A 189 18.18 13.00 0.25
N LEU A 190 17.20 13.92 0.18
CA LEU A 190 17.42 15.26 -0.35
C LEU A 190 18.30 16.06 0.59
N SER A 191 19.21 16.83 0.03
CA SER A 191 19.84 17.94 0.75
C SER A 191 18.83 19.06 1.00
N ALA A 192 19.15 19.96 1.92
CA ALA A 192 18.32 21.14 2.21
C ALA A 192 18.11 22.00 0.95
N ASP A 193 19.12 22.16 0.11
CA ASP A 193 19.02 22.94 -1.14
C ASP A 193 18.09 22.27 -2.17
N GLN A 194 18.22 20.94 -2.35
CA GLN A 194 17.34 20.18 -3.24
C GLN A 194 15.88 20.24 -2.77
N PHE A 195 15.67 20.10 -1.45
CA PHE A 195 14.34 20.22 -0.87
C PHE A 195 13.77 21.61 -1.05
N SER A 196 14.56 22.65 -0.79
CA SER A 196 14.15 24.05 -0.99
C SER A 196 13.77 24.34 -2.44
N ALA A 197 14.52 23.80 -3.39
CA ALA A 197 14.20 23.93 -4.82
C ALA A 197 12.88 23.23 -5.18
N LEU A 198 12.62 22.03 -4.64
CA LEU A 198 11.36 21.31 -4.82
C LEU A 198 10.20 22.05 -4.17
N SER A 199 10.31 22.46 -2.90
CA SER A 199 9.27 23.17 -2.16
C SER A 199 8.87 24.46 -2.87
N LYS A 200 9.86 25.25 -3.33
CA LYS A 200 9.59 26.48 -4.08
C LYS A 200 8.78 26.24 -5.36
N GLN A 201 9.06 25.16 -6.10
CA GLN A 201 8.30 24.80 -7.31
C GLN A 201 6.88 24.35 -6.95
N VAL A 202 6.71 23.61 -5.85
CA VAL A 202 5.40 23.22 -5.30
C VAL A 202 4.58 24.46 -4.93
N ASP A 203 5.18 25.40 -4.16
CA ASP A 203 4.52 26.64 -3.74
C ASP A 203 4.10 27.50 -4.95
N GLN A 204 4.97 27.59 -5.96
CA GLN A 204 4.66 28.27 -7.22
C GLN A 204 3.49 27.61 -7.98
N ALA A 205 3.42 26.29 -7.97
CA ALA A 205 2.31 25.56 -8.59
C ALA A 205 0.98 25.91 -7.90
N PHE A 206 0.91 25.86 -6.57
CA PHE A 206 -0.28 26.28 -5.82
C PHE A 206 -0.66 27.74 -6.09
N ALA A 207 0.29 28.65 -6.02
CA ALA A 207 0.08 30.09 -6.22
C ALA A 207 -0.47 30.40 -7.62
N SER A 208 -0.05 29.67 -8.65
CA SER A 208 -0.42 29.94 -10.04
C SER A 208 -1.90 29.62 -10.36
N ILE A 209 -2.60 28.87 -9.49
CA ILE A 209 -4.01 28.50 -9.72
C ILE A 209 -4.96 29.65 -9.45
N GLY A 210 -4.61 30.56 -8.54
CA GLY A 210 -5.46 31.68 -8.15
C GLY A 210 -6.64 31.28 -7.24
N LEU A 211 -6.62 30.10 -6.64
CA LEU A 211 -7.56 29.70 -5.60
C LEU A 211 -6.89 29.79 -4.22
N PRO A 212 -7.64 30.04 -3.13
CA PRO A 212 -7.09 30.09 -1.78
C PRO A 212 -6.45 28.76 -1.37
N TYR A 213 -5.23 28.83 -0.78
CA TYR A 213 -4.48 27.66 -0.30
C TYR A 213 -3.58 27.95 0.93
N ASP A 214 -3.72 29.13 1.55
CA ASP A 214 -2.78 29.61 2.58
C ASP A 214 -2.85 28.79 3.88
N LYS A 215 -3.96 28.11 4.11
CA LYS A 215 -4.20 27.31 5.33
C LYS A 215 -5.15 26.15 5.07
N LEU A 216 -5.15 25.18 5.98
CA LEU A 216 -6.16 24.11 5.97
C LEU A 216 -7.58 24.69 6.12
N GLY A 217 -8.49 24.18 5.32
CA GLY A 217 -9.86 24.70 5.21
C GLY A 217 -10.06 25.72 4.09
N ASP A 218 -9.05 26.01 3.31
CA ASP A 218 -9.14 26.77 2.07
C ASP A 218 -9.67 25.89 0.92
N LYS A 219 -9.32 26.17 -0.34
CA LYS A 219 -9.85 25.42 -1.50
C LYS A 219 -8.93 24.29 -1.95
N LEU A 220 -7.62 24.50 -1.85
CA LEU A 220 -6.62 23.53 -2.28
C LEU A 220 -5.93 22.93 -1.05
N GLU A 221 -6.22 21.67 -0.74
CA GLU A 221 -5.82 21.05 0.53
C GLU A 221 -4.94 19.81 0.36
N GLY A 222 -4.59 19.46 -0.89
CA GLY A 222 -3.78 18.28 -1.12
C GLY A 222 -2.88 18.32 -2.35
N LEU A 223 -1.77 17.60 -2.25
CA LEU A 223 -0.76 17.38 -3.28
C LEU A 223 -0.60 15.91 -3.55
N ALA A 224 -0.87 15.45 -4.76
CA ALA A 224 -0.42 14.16 -5.26
C ALA A 224 0.95 14.33 -5.94
N LEU A 225 2.02 13.85 -5.32
CA LEU A 225 3.38 13.88 -5.87
C LEU A 225 3.64 12.60 -6.66
N CYS A 226 3.35 12.64 -7.97
CA CYS A 226 3.46 11.51 -8.89
C CYS A 226 4.76 11.58 -9.68
N ARG A 227 5.87 11.37 -8.98
CA ARG A 227 7.21 11.29 -9.53
C ARG A 227 8.15 10.60 -8.54
N THR A 228 9.21 10.01 -9.03
CA THR A 228 10.30 9.51 -8.20
C THR A 228 10.99 10.68 -7.49
N THR A 229 10.99 10.62 -6.18
CA THR A 229 11.56 11.64 -5.30
C THR A 229 12.02 10.95 -4.04
N ALA A 230 13.14 11.37 -3.48
CA ALA A 230 13.61 10.85 -2.20
C ALA A 230 12.55 11.04 -1.11
N GLN A 231 12.22 9.96 -0.39
CA GLN A 231 11.15 9.99 0.60
C GLN A 231 11.57 10.62 1.94
N LYS A 232 12.84 10.94 2.08
CA LYS A 232 13.42 11.65 3.24
C LYS A 232 14.24 12.83 2.78
N THR A 233 14.26 13.88 3.59
CA THR A 233 14.98 15.12 3.31
C THR A 233 15.62 15.68 4.58
N THR A 234 16.72 16.40 4.44
CA THR A 234 17.22 17.30 5.47
C THR A 234 16.61 18.68 5.24
N ILE A 235 16.00 19.24 6.28
CA ILE A 235 15.51 20.62 6.26
C ILE A 235 16.17 21.40 7.40
N ASP A 236 16.44 22.65 7.17
CA ASP A 236 16.87 23.55 8.25
C ASP A 236 15.64 24.04 9.01
N VAL A 237 15.23 23.28 10.02
CA VAL A 237 14.11 23.62 10.88
C VAL A 237 14.60 24.49 12.03
N PRO A 238 14.12 25.75 12.17
CA PRO A 238 14.41 26.56 13.33
C PRO A 238 14.12 25.82 14.63
N ALA A 239 14.93 26.04 15.66
CA ALA A 239 14.83 25.29 16.92
C ALA A 239 13.44 25.36 17.56
N ASN A 240 12.75 26.49 17.42
CA ASN A 240 11.39 26.70 17.91
C ASN A 240 10.29 25.95 17.11
N LEU A 241 10.61 25.47 15.91
CA LEU A 241 9.73 24.67 15.07
C LEU A 241 10.05 23.17 15.10
N ARG A 242 11.01 22.74 15.93
CA ARG A 242 11.32 21.32 16.12
C ARG A 242 10.41 20.73 17.17
N PRO A 243 9.87 19.52 16.94
CA PRO A 243 9.16 18.79 17.97
C PRO A 243 10.03 18.66 19.22
N SER A 244 9.55 19.11 20.35
CA SER A 244 10.22 19.03 21.63
C SER A 244 9.26 18.61 22.71
N GLY A 245 9.71 17.89 23.72
CA GLY A 245 8.88 17.45 24.82
C GLY A 245 9.68 16.64 25.86
N ARG A 246 9.08 16.44 27.02
CA ARG A 246 9.68 15.66 28.10
C ARG A 246 9.94 14.22 27.64
N GLY A 247 11.18 13.78 27.72
CA GLY A 247 11.60 12.43 27.33
C GLY A 247 11.91 12.25 25.83
N MET A 248 11.85 13.32 25.03
CA MET A 248 12.34 13.30 23.66
C MET A 248 13.86 13.49 23.66
N PRO A 249 14.61 12.70 22.87
CA PRO A 249 16.03 12.96 22.68
C PRO A 249 16.24 14.27 21.90
N GLU A 250 17.43 14.83 22.02
CA GLU A 250 17.82 15.98 21.21
C GLU A 250 17.77 15.64 19.72
N ILE A 251 17.03 16.45 18.96
CA ILE A 251 16.87 16.29 17.52
C ILE A 251 17.97 17.08 16.84
N LYS A 252 18.86 16.38 16.14
CA LYS A 252 19.93 17.01 15.37
C LYS A 252 19.33 17.67 14.11
N SER A 253 19.89 18.79 13.70
CA SER A 253 19.50 19.45 12.43
C SER A 253 19.76 18.58 11.18
N THR A 254 20.62 17.58 11.31
CA THR A 254 20.95 16.62 10.24
C THR A 254 20.01 15.42 10.20
N ASP A 255 19.16 15.24 11.21
CA ASP A 255 18.21 14.13 11.22
C ASP A 255 17.18 14.32 10.10
N PRO A 256 16.88 13.27 9.32
CA PRO A 256 15.94 13.39 8.22
C PRO A 256 14.51 13.51 8.69
N VAL A 257 13.72 14.23 7.90
CA VAL A 257 12.25 14.25 7.99
C VAL A 257 11.66 13.63 6.72
N ALA A 258 10.39 13.27 6.75
CA ALA A 258 9.71 12.75 5.57
C ALA A 258 9.45 13.89 4.56
N THR A 259 9.81 13.68 3.30
CA THR A 259 9.59 14.66 2.22
C THR A 259 8.10 15.01 2.09
N THR A 260 7.21 14.02 2.15
CA THR A 260 5.76 14.24 2.11
C THR A 260 5.19 14.95 3.34
N ASP A 261 5.95 14.99 4.43
CA ASP A 261 5.57 15.72 5.65
C ASP A 261 6.10 17.15 5.66
N ALA A 262 7.25 17.37 5.03
CA ALA A 262 7.90 18.68 4.95
C ALA A 262 7.31 19.59 3.87
N LEU A 263 6.78 19.03 2.77
CA LEU A 263 6.11 19.79 1.71
C LEU A 263 4.78 20.39 2.17
N CYS A 264 4.33 21.41 1.44
CA CYS A 264 3.04 22.09 1.66
C CYS A 264 2.94 22.76 3.03
N ARG A 265 3.99 23.49 3.42
CA ARG A 265 4.05 24.21 4.70
C ARG A 265 4.43 25.68 4.53
N ASN A 266 3.85 26.49 5.38
CA ASN A 266 4.22 27.88 5.56
C ASN A 266 5.56 28.01 6.31
N ALA A 267 6.15 29.20 6.33
CA ALA A 267 7.43 29.46 7.01
C ALA A 267 7.36 29.23 8.53
N ASP A 268 6.18 29.30 9.14
CA ASP A 268 5.94 29.01 10.56
C ASP A 268 5.79 27.49 10.85
N GLY A 269 5.90 26.64 9.82
CA GLY A 269 5.72 25.20 9.92
C GLY A 269 4.26 24.73 9.85
N SER A 270 3.30 25.62 9.84
CA SER A 270 1.88 25.25 9.64
C SER A 270 1.64 24.68 8.25
N ARG A 271 0.66 23.78 8.12
CA ARG A 271 0.30 23.18 6.83
C ARG A 271 -0.75 24.01 6.11
N TYR A 272 -0.57 24.11 4.78
CA TYR A 272 -1.63 24.56 3.91
C TYR A 272 -2.26 23.43 3.08
N ALA A 273 -1.52 22.31 2.88
CA ALA A 273 -2.03 21.11 2.22
C ALA A 273 -1.32 19.83 2.72
N PHE A 274 -1.86 18.65 2.36
CA PHE A 274 -1.28 17.37 2.66
C PHE A 274 -0.73 16.71 1.40
N CYS A 275 0.48 16.14 1.49
CA CYS A 275 1.12 15.45 0.38
C CYS A 275 0.99 13.94 0.51
N GLY A 276 0.69 13.26 -0.61
CA GLY A 276 0.87 11.83 -0.79
C GLY A 276 1.75 11.58 -2.01
N SER A 277 2.68 10.61 -1.93
CA SER A 277 3.65 10.32 -2.99
C SER A 277 3.35 8.98 -3.67
N ILE A 278 3.41 8.94 -5.01
CA ILE A 278 3.36 7.72 -5.82
C ILE A 278 4.57 7.73 -6.74
N PHE A 279 5.34 6.64 -6.73
CA PHE A 279 6.55 6.45 -7.53
C PHE A 279 6.74 4.97 -7.87
N GLY A 280 7.67 4.66 -8.75
CA GLY A 280 8.00 3.31 -9.17
C GLY A 280 7.70 3.05 -10.64
N SER A 281 7.52 1.79 -11.03
CA SER A 281 7.21 1.44 -12.43
C SER A 281 5.83 1.96 -12.84
N SER A 282 5.65 2.24 -14.14
CA SER A 282 4.35 2.63 -14.69
C SER A 282 3.24 1.63 -14.37
N ARG A 283 3.56 0.33 -14.30
CA ARG A 283 2.61 -0.73 -13.91
C ARG A 283 2.11 -0.56 -12.48
N TYR A 284 3.02 -0.37 -11.53
CA TYR A 284 2.67 -0.10 -10.13
C TYR A 284 1.92 1.23 -9.99
N CYS A 285 2.34 2.28 -10.70
CA CYS A 285 1.71 3.60 -10.65
C CYS A 285 0.28 3.57 -11.20
N ALA A 286 0.04 2.89 -12.32
CA ALA A 286 -1.31 2.65 -12.84
C ALA A 286 -2.18 1.90 -11.82
N TYR A 287 -1.66 0.80 -11.28
CA TYR A 287 -2.33 -0.01 -10.26
C TYR A 287 -2.67 0.80 -9.01
N ALA A 288 -1.75 1.60 -8.49
CA ALA A 288 -1.97 2.40 -7.29
C ALA A 288 -3.07 3.44 -7.49
N ALA A 289 -3.04 4.16 -8.62
CA ALA A 289 -4.07 5.12 -8.97
C ALA A 289 -5.45 4.45 -9.16
N MET A 290 -5.52 3.34 -9.92
CA MET A 290 -6.78 2.63 -10.15
C MET A 290 -7.34 2.02 -8.87
N SER A 291 -6.48 1.49 -7.99
CA SER A 291 -6.90 0.97 -6.68
C SER A 291 -7.48 2.07 -5.80
N SER A 292 -6.91 3.26 -5.84
CA SER A 292 -7.43 4.40 -5.12
C SER A 292 -8.78 4.89 -5.66
N LEU A 293 -8.94 4.94 -6.98
CA LEU A 293 -10.11 5.51 -7.65
C LEU A 293 -11.32 4.57 -7.70
N PHE A 294 -11.12 3.24 -7.81
CA PHE A 294 -12.19 2.32 -8.18
C PHE A 294 -12.50 1.22 -7.16
N LEU A 295 -11.66 1.02 -6.13
CA LEU A 295 -11.92 -0.02 -5.15
C LEU A 295 -12.65 0.50 -3.92
N SER A 296 -13.65 -0.25 -3.46
CA SER A 296 -14.24 -0.08 -2.13
C SER A 296 -13.35 -0.74 -1.07
N ARG A 297 -13.41 -0.23 0.18
CA ARG A 297 -12.60 -0.69 1.30
C ARG A 297 -13.53 -1.11 2.43
N ASN A 298 -13.95 -2.39 2.39
CA ASN A 298 -15.01 -2.92 3.26
C ASN A 298 -14.47 -3.84 4.36
N SER A 299 -13.18 -4.21 4.29
CA SER A 299 -12.56 -5.13 5.24
C SER A 299 -11.30 -4.52 5.86
N ILE A 300 -11.23 -4.55 7.20
CA ILE A 300 -10.16 -3.95 7.99
C ILE A 300 -9.53 -5.01 8.87
N GLY A 301 -8.21 -5.19 8.72
CA GLY A 301 -7.38 -5.97 9.62
C GLY A 301 -6.63 -5.06 10.60
N ALA A 302 -6.41 -5.56 11.82
CA ALA A 302 -5.63 -4.85 12.83
C ALA A 302 -4.75 -5.83 13.61
N PHE A 303 -3.44 -5.69 13.53
CA PHE A 303 -2.47 -6.53 14.22
C PHE A 303 -1.68 -5.69 15.23
N ASN A 304 -1.84 -5.99 16.52
CA ASN A 304 -1.27 -5.21 17.61
C ASN A 304 -0.22 -5.99 18.40
N CYS A 305 1.03 -5.55 18.29
CA CYS A 305 2.12 -6.03 19.14
C CYS A 305 2.26 -5.25 20.46
N TYR A 306 1.50 -4.16 20.64
CA TYR A 306 1.56 -3.33 21.84
C TYR A 306 0.58 -3.82 22.90
N GLN A 307 1.11 -4.39 23.98
CA GLN A 307 0.30 -4.96 25.06
C GLN A 307 0.50 -4.25 26.40
N ALA A 308 1.44 -3.31 26.50
CA ALA A 308 1.70 -2.58 27.72
C ALA A 308 0.60 -1.54 28.01
N ALA A 309 0.20 -1.41 29.25
CA ALA A 309 -0.89 -0.52 29.66
C ALA A 309 -0.69 0.97 29.28
N ASN A 310 0.56 1.43 29.25
CA ASN A 310 0.91 2.79 28.81
C ASN A 310 0.77 3.00 27.29
N LEU A 311 0.49 1.95 26.52
CA LEU A 311 0.27 1.98 25.06
C LEU A 311 -1.20 1.79 24.71
N SER A 312 -2.11 1.79 25.68
CA SER A 312 -3.54 1.51 25.50
C SER A 312 -4.25 2.45 24.51
N ALA A 313 -3.77 3.68 24.33
CA ALA A 313 -4.30 4.60 23.31
C ALA A 313 -4.17 4.04 21.87
N TYR A 314 -3.25 3.10 21.64
CA TYR A 314 -3.00 2.45 20.36
C TYR A 314 -3.62 1.05 20.26
N ASP A 315 -4.43 0.64 21.25
CA ASP A 315 -5.12 -0.65 21.23
C ASP A 315 -6.25 -0.67 20.18
N PHE A 316 -6.61 -1.88 19.78
CA PHE A 316 -7.64 -2.13 18.78
C PHE A 316 -8.96 -2.68 19.34
N SER A 317 -9.09 -2.81 20.67
CA SER A 317 -10.28 -3.40 21.29
C SER A 317 -11.56 -2.65 20.94
N GLU A 318 -11.51 -1.32 20.97
CA GLU A 318 -12.65 -0.47 20.60
C GLU A 318 -13.04 -0.63 19.13
N LEU A 319 -12.06 -0.82 18.25
CA LEU A 319 -12.28 -1.03 16.81
C LEU A 319 -12.95 -2.38 16.52
N ALA A 320 -12.67 -3.40 17.31
CA ALA A 320 -13.30 -4.71 17.18
C ALA A 320 -14.84 -4.64 17.36
N VAL A 321 -15.33 -3.64 18.07
CA VAL A 321 -16.76 -3.38 18.29
C VAL A 321 -17.31 -2.38 17.28
N LYS A 322 -16.71 -1.21 17.17
CA LYS A 322 -17.23 -0.08 16.36
C LYS A 322 -17.19 -0.33 14.84
N LEU A 323 -16.19 -1.05 14.33
CA LEU A 323 -16.08 -1.28 12.90
C LEU A 323 -17.19 -2.18 12.34
N PRO A 324 -17.54 -3.32 12.97
CA PRO A 324 -18.70 -4.11 12.56
C PRO A 324 -20.02 -3.33 12.60
N GLU A 325 -20.22 -2.44 13.61
CA GLU A 325 -21.40 -1.57 13.69
C GLU A 325 -21.47 -0.60 12.49
N ALA A 326 -20.33 -0.14 12.00
CA ALA A 326 -20.22 0.67 10.79
C ALA A 326 -20.33 -0.14 9.49
N GLY A 327 -20.47 -1.46 9.58
CA GLY A 327 -20.64 -2.37 8.43
C GLY A 327 -19.33 -2.96 7.87
N PHE A 328 -18.17 -2.72 8.50
CA PHE A 328 -16.91 -3.31 8.07
C PHE A 328 -16.79 -4.77 8.48
N THR A 329 -16.25 -5.61 7.60
CA THR A 329 -15.70 -6.90 7.99
C THR A 329 -14.38 -6.68 8.71
N THR A 330 -14.28 -7.14 9.97
CA THR A 330 -13.13 -6.81 10.81
C THR A 330 -12.43 -8.06 11.33
N LYS A 331 -11.10 -8.06 11.30
CA LYS A 331 -10.24 -9.07 11.95
C LYS A 331 -9.22 -8.37 12.83
N VAL A 332 -9.25 -8.66 14.13
CA VAL A 332 -8.33 -8.06 15.11
C VAL A 332 -7.49 -9.16 15.77
N TRP A 333 -6.19 -8.95 15.74
CA TRP A 333 -5.20 -9.76 16.45
C TRP A 333 -4.51 -8.87 17.48
N SER A 334 -4.85 -9.05 18.74
CA SER A 334 -4.35 -8.25 19.87
C SER A 334 -4.26 -9.12 21.13
N GLY A 335 -3.50 -8.70 22.12
CA GLY A 335 -3.30 -9.44 23.36
C GLY A 335 -2.67 -10.82 23.09
N PRO A 336 -3.31 -11.93 23.53
CA PRO A 336 -2.79 -13.29 23.30
C PRO A 336 -2.68 -13.70 21.82
N LYS A 337 -3.25 -12.91 20.89
CA LYS A 337 -3.20 -13.15 19.43
C LYS A 337 -2.24 -12.22 18.69
N GLY A 338 -1.47 -11.40 19.38
CA GLY A 338 -0.51 -10.46 18.78
C GLY A 338 0.92 -11.03 18.70
N HIS A 339 1.10 -12.33 18.47
CA HIS A 339 2.39 -13.01 18.45
C HIS A 339 2.77 -13.56 17.08
N MET A 340 4.04 -13.92 16.89
CA MET A 340 4.58 -14.41 15.64
C MET A 340 3.86 -15.66 15.12
N ALA A 341 3.42 -16.56 15.99
CA ALA A 341 2.62 -17.71 15.57
C ALA A 341 1.29 -17.31 14.91
N ASP A 342 0.64 -16.25 15.39
CA ASP A 342 -0.58 -15.72 14.77
C ASP A 342 -0.27 -14.98 13.47
N TRP A 343 0.83 -14.21 13.42
CA TRP A 343 1.30 -13.61 12.18
C TRP A 343 1.57 -14.66 11.10
N ARG A 344 2.27 -15.73 11.44
CA ARG A 344 2.53 -16.85 10.52
C ARG A 344 1.26 -17.56 10.05
N LYS A 345 0.22 -17.66 10.91
CA LYS A 345 -1.10 -18.15 10.47
C LYS A 345 -1.72 -17.21 9.42
N ILE A 346 -1.59 -15.89 9.60
CA ILE A 346 -2.02 -14.92 8.58
C ILE A 346 -1.26 -15.17 7.27
N LEU A 347 0.05 -15.41 7.30
CA LEU A 347 0.83 -15.73 6.11
C LEU A 347 0.34 -17.01 5.43
N ALA A 348 0.15 -18.08 6.19
CA ALA A 348 -0.28 -19.38 5.68
C ALA A 348 -1.72 -19.37 5.15
N GLN A 349 -2.63 -18.67 5.82
CA GLN A 349 -4.05 -18.55 5.44
C GLN A 349 -4.31 -17.46 4.39
N GLY A 350 -3.38 -16.53 4.24
CA GLY A 350 -3.51 -15.32 3.44
C GLY A 350 -4.22 -14.19 4.18
N PHE A 351 -3.73 -12.98 3.96
CA PHE A 351 -4.44 -11.79 4.37
C PHE A 351 -5.40 -11.36 3.24
N ASP A 352 -6.68 -11.34 3.54
CA ASP A 352 -7.75 -10.95 2.60
C ASP A 352 -8.52 -9.75 3.17
N GLY A 353 -7.83 -8.61 3.27
CA GLY A 353 -8.39 -7.34 3.73
C GLY A 353 -8.03 -6.20 2.80
N ASP A 354 -8.83 -5.12 2.84
CA ASP A 354 -8.62 -3.92 2.03
C ASP A 354 -7.74 -2.90 2.73
N VAL A 355 -7.76 -2.91 4.08
CA VAL A 355 -6.99 -2.03 4.95
C VAL A 355 -6.35 -2.86 6.05
N LEU A 356 -5.09 -2.56 6.40
CA LEU A 356 -4.39 -3.19 7.51
C LEU A 356 -3.74 -2.13 8.40
N PHE A 357 -3.99 -2.24 9.69
CA PHE A 357 -3.26 -1.52 10.73
C PHE A 357 -2.29 -2.49 11.41
N VAL A 358 -1.03 -2.09 11.52
CA VAL A 358 0.01 -2.86 12.24
C VAL A 358 0.66 -1.95 13.27
N ASN A 359 0.61 -2.34 14.54
CA ASN A 359 1.39 -1.71 15.60
C ASN A 359 2.58 -2.60 15.91
N SER A 360 3.77 -2.12 15.64
CA SER A 360 5.02 -2.83 15.83
C SER A 360 6.15 -1.85 16.14
N SER A 361 7.31 -2.37 16.53
CA SER A 361 8.58 -1.67 16.56
C SER A 361 9.58 -2.42 15.66
N GLY A 362 10.74 -1.85 15.42
CA GLY A 362 11.77 -2.52 14.63
C GLY A 362 12.66 -1.56 13.84
N ASN A 363 13.13 -2.01 12.68
CA ASN A 363 14.04 -1.29 11.80
C ASN A 363 13.58 -1.45 10.33
N SER A 364 14.35 -0.95 9.39
CA SER A 364 14.04 -1.06 7.95
C SER A 364 13.94 -2.49 7.44
N ASP A 365 14.63 -3.45 8.09
CA ASP A 365 14.82 -4.83 7.68
C ASP A 365 14.15 -5.88 8.59
N PHE A 366 13.51 -5.45 9.69
CA PHE A 366 12.72 -6.32 10.55
C PHE A 366 11.62 -5.56 11.29
N PHE A 367 10.62 -6.27 11.74
CA PHE A 367 9.58 -5.79 12.65
C PHE A 367 9.39 -6.75 13.82
N ASP A 368 9.26 -6.21 15.01
CA ASP A 368 9.06 -6.99 16.22
C ASP A 368 7.60 -7.47 16.30
N VAL A 369 7.40 -8.76 16.57
CA VAL A 369 6.09 -9.39 16.70
C VAL A 369 5.99 -10.02 18.08
N GLY A 370 4.99 -9.60 18.85
CA GLY A 370 4.84 -9.93 20.25
C GLY A 370 5.38 -8.85 21.20
N ASN A 371 5.10 -8.99 22.48
CA ASN A 371 5.48 -8.02 23.49
C ASN A 371 6.82 -8.38 24.15
N PRO A 372 7.75 -7.44 24.40
CA PRO A 372 8.97 -7.70 25.14
C PRO A 372 8.66 -8.32 26.51
N GLY A 373 9.33 -9.42 26.82
CA GLY A 373 9.16 -10.15 28.10
C GLY A 373 7.88 -10.96 28.24
N SER A 374 7.07 -11.08 27.16
CA SER A 374 5.86 -11.91 27.15
C SER A 374 6.15 -13.41 26.96
N VAL A 375 5.15 -14.24 27.18
CA VAL A 375 5.14 -15.65 26.76
C VAL A 375 3.98 -15.83 25.79
N PRO A 376 4.23 -16.25 24.54
CA PRO A 376 5.53 -16.56 23.91
C PRO A 376 6.46 -15.34 23.75
N VAL A 377 7.76 -15.62 23.66
CA VAL A 377 8.80 -14.58 23.52
C VAL A 377 8.60 -13.78 22.25
N GLN A 378 8.88 -12.47 22.31
CA GLN A 378 8.92 -11.60 21.14
C GLN A 378 9.88 -12.15 20.07
N GLU A 379 9.40 -12.21 18.82
CA GLU A 379 10.19 -12.64 17.67
C GLU A 379 10.27 -11.50 16.63
N LYS A 380 11.22 -11.60 15.70
CA LYS A 380 11.38 -10.66 14.61
C LYS A 380 10.79 -11.21 13.32
N GLY A 381 9.88 -10.48 12.70
CA GLY A 381 9.48 -10.68 11.31
C GLY A 381 10.50 -10.03 10.37
N ALA A 382 10.80 -10.70 9.27
CA ALA A 382 11.69 -10.22 8.23
C ALA A 382 10.92 -9.71 7.01
N PRO A 383 11.55 -9.04 6.02
CA PRO A 383 10.89 -8.69 4.76
C PRO A 383 10.18 -9.85 4.07
N GLY A 384 10.74 -11.06 4.09
CA GLY A 384 10.08 -12.27 3.58
C GLY A 384 8.87 -12.74 4.38
N ASP A 385 8.64 -12.19 5.58
CA ASP A 385 7.46 -12.41 6.40
C ASP A 385 6.39 -11.33 6.21
N VAL A 386 6.56 -10.43 5.24
CA VAL A 386 5.49 -9.56 4.74
C VAL A 386 4.53 -10.42 3.91
N PRO A 387 3.21 -10.36 4.13
CA PRO A 387 2.25 -11.18 3.39
C PRO A 387 2.31 -10.93 1.87
N ILE A 388 2.31 -11.99 1.10
CA ILE A 388 2.05 -11.91 -0.33
C ILE A 388 0.54 -11.73 -0.50
N LEU A 389 0.16 -10.53 -0.94
CA LEU A 389 -1.23 -10.10 -0.98
C LEU A 389 -1.96 -10.67 -2.21
N SER A 390 -3.21 -11.06 -2.02
CA SER A 390 -4.10 -11.49 -3.11
C SER A 390 -4.85 -10.33 -3.77
N ARG A 391 -4.94 -9.18 -3.08
CA ARG A 391 -5.66 -7.97 -3.49
C ARG A 391 -4.94 -6.71 -3.03
N PRO A 392 -5.26 -5.53 -3.61
CA PRO A 392 -4.68 -4.25 -3.20
C PRO A 392 -4.93 -3.93 -1.72
N LEU A 393 -3.95 -3.34 -1.05
CA LEU A 393 -3.98 -3.03 0.37
C LEU A 393 -3.64 -1.57 0.65
N ALA A 394 -4.42 -0.91 1.52
CA ALA A 394 -4.02 0.31 2.21
C ALA A 394 -3.43 -0.05 3.58
N LEU A 395 -2.24 0.44 3.89
CA LEU A 395 -1.48 0.07 5.08
C LEU A 395 -1.21 1.28 5.98
N HIS A 396 -1.49 1.12 7.28
CA HIS A 396 -0.96 1.99 8.32
C HIS A 396 -0.07 1.16 9.24
N MET A 397 1.21 1.45 9.27
CA MET A 397 2.17 0.70 10.08
C MET A 397 2.89 1.64 11.04
N ILE A 398 2.55 1.54 12.32
CA ILE A 398 3.34 2.15 13.38
C ILE A 398 4.60 1.31 13.52
N HIS A 399 5.72 1.85 13.04
CA HIS A 399 6.98 1.15 12.98
C HIS A 399 8.11 2.11 12.66
N SER A 400 9.21 2.06 13.40
CA SER A 400 10.38 2.87 13.12
C SER A 400 11.07 2.42 11.83
N TRP A 401 11.49 3.38 10.98
CA TRP A 401 12.30 3.13 9.78
C TRP A 401 11.60 2.34 8.66
N SER A 402 10.29 2.09 8.74
CA SER A 402 9.58 1.23 7.77
C SER A 402 9.63 1.74 6.33
N LEU A 403 9.75 3.06 6.11
CA LEU A 403 9.84 3.70 4.80
C LEU A 403 11.19 4.37 4.53
N THR A 404 12.25 3.97 5.23
CA THR A 404 13.61 4.49 5.02
C THR A 404 14.14 4.15 3.63
N ALA A 405 13.79 2.97 3.10
CA ALA A 405 14.20 2.50 1.78
C ALA A 405 13.02 1.81 1.05
N PRO A 406 11.97 2.57 0.65
CA PRO A 406 10.72 2.00 0.16
C PRO A 406 10.79 1.33 -1.22
N SER A 407 11.91 1.46 -1.94
CA SER A 407 12.15 0.74 -3.20
C SER A 407 13.12 -0.44 -3.05
N ALA A 408 13.58 -0.74 -1.82
CA ALA A 408 14.52 -1.84 -1.59
C ALA A 408 13.78 -3.14 -1.26
N HIS A 409 14.07 -4.20 -2.00
CA HIS A 409 13.50 -5.54 -1.79
C HIS A 409 13.76 -6.10 -0.39
N GLU A 410 14.91 -5.72 0.21
CA GLU A 410 15.34 -6.14 1.54
C GLU A 410 14.74 -5.30 2.67
N SER A 411 13.91 -4.31 2.36
CA SER A 411 13.25 -3.48 3.36
C SER A 411 11.79 -3.89 3.59
N ILE A 412 11.29 -3.61 4.79
CA ILE A 412 9.87 -3.85 5.14
C ILE A 412 8.96 -3.03 4.23
N GLY A 413 9.28 -1.73 4.02
CA GLY A 413 8.46 -0.85 3.15
C GLY A 413 8.46 -1.30 1.70
N GLY A 414 9.63 -1.63 1.15
CA GLY A 414 9.73 -2.12 -0.22
C GLY A 414 8.93 -3.40 -0.44
N ARG A 415 8.98 -4.33 0.52
CA ARG A 415 8.21 -5.59 0.43
C ARG A 415 6.71 -5.38 0.48
N TRP A 416 6.22 -4.43 1.29
CA TRP A 416 4.79 -4.10 1.28
C TRP A 416 4.35 -3.54 -0.08
N LEU A 417 5.14 -2.62 -0.68
CA LEU A 417 4.84 -2.06 -2.00
C LEU A 417 4.92 -3.13 -3.11
N GLU A 418 5.95 -3.96 -3.12
CA GLU A 418 6.09 -5.10 -4.06
C GLU A 418 4.95 -6.13 -3.91
N SER A 419 4.42 -6.29 -2.70
CA SER A 419 3.29 -7.19 -2.44
C SER A 419 1.95 -6.61 -2.86
N GLY A 420 1.84 -5.30 -3.11
CA GLY A 420 0.63 -4.64 -3.59
C GLY A 420 -0.02 -3.66 -2.61
N ALA A 421 0.72 -3.16 -1.62
CA ALA A 421 0.28 -1.98 -0.88
C ALA A 421 0.32 -0.77 -1.80
N TYR A 422 -0.85 -0.10 -1.99
CA TYR A 422 -0.98 1.06 -2.87
C TYR A 422 -1.14 2.39 -2.12
N ALA A 423 -1.39 2.31 -0.81
CA ALA A 423 -1.33 3.42 0.11
C ALA A 423 -0.60 2.95 1.37
N TYR A 424 0.35 3.74 1.88
CA TYR A 424 1.14 3.36 3.03
C TYR A 424 1.46 4.58 3.92
N VAL A 425 1.17 4.47 5.21
CA VAL A 425 1.58 5.40 6.25
C VAL A 425 2.62 4.71 7.13
N GLY A 426 3.84 5.24 7.15
CA GLY A 426 4.97 4.69 7.91
C GLY A 426 6.03 5.76 8.20
N SER A 427 7.22 5.39 8.66
CA SER A 427 8.26 6.36 9.02
C SER A 427 9.56 6.18 8.24
N VAL A 428 10.22 7.30 7.92
CA VAL A 428 11.51 7.30 7.21
C VAL A 428 12.72 7.26 8.15
N PHE A 429 12.48 7.44 9.45
CA PHE A 429 13.51 7.46 10.51
C PHE A 429 12.84 7.09 11.84
N GLU A 430 13.53 7.22 13.01
CA GLU A 430 12.92 7.02 14.33
C GLU A 430 11.83 8.07 14.61
N PRO A 431 10.52 7.72 14.59
CA PRO A 431 9.45 8.72 14.60
C PRO A 431 8.98 9.12 16.00
N PHE A 432 9.23 8.29 17.02
CA PHE A 432 8.53 8.25 18.30
C PHE A 432 7.03 7.97 18.16
N LEU A 433 6.48 7.21 19.08
CA LEU A 433 5.09 6.74 19.02
C LEU A 433 4.05 7.88 18.92
N PRO A 434 4.17 9.02 19.66
CA PRO A 434 3.19 10.12 19.56
C PRO A 434 3.15 10.83 18.20
N ALA A 435 4.07 10.53 17.28
CA ALA A 435 4.02 11.05 15.92
C ALA A 435 2.99 10.33 15.04
N PHE A 436 2.47 9.21 15.47
CA PHE A 436 1.37 8.50 14.82
C PHE A 436 0.04 8.80 15.55
N SER A 437 -0.99 9.10 14.77
CA SER A 437 -2.34 9.15 15.32
C SER A 437 -2.80 7.74 15.74
N PRO A 438 -3.50 7.60 16.88
CA PRO A 438 -4.09 6.33 17.29
C PRO A 438 -5.03 5.76 16.23
N PRO A 439 -5.03 4.44 15.97
CA PRO A 439 -5.88 3.82 14.94
C PRO A 439 -7.38 4.09 15.12
N VAL A 440 -7.86 4.17 16.35
CA VAL A 440 -9.26 4.53 16.65
C VAL A 440 -9.59 5.93 16.15
N GLU A 441 -8.68 6.88 16.35
CA GLU A 441 -8.84 8.26 15.88
C GLU A 441 -8.82 8.32 14.35
N ILE A 442 -7.89 7.63 13.71
CA ILE A 442 -7.81 7.56 12.24
C ILE A 442 -9.12 7.05 11.66
N LEU A 443 -9.63 5.94 12.16
CA LEU A 443 -10.85 5.32 11.63
C LEU A 443 -12.10 6.14 11.95
N SER A 444 -12.14 6.81 13.11
CA SER A 444 -13.20 7.77 13.43
C SER A 444 -13.22 8.94 12.46
N ARG A 445 -12.06 9.49 12.09
CA ARG A 445 -11.92 10.53 11.07
C ARG A 445 -12.36 10.00 9.70
N CYS A 446 -11.90 8.82 9.29
CA CYS A 446 -12.29 8.20 8.01
C CYS A 446 -13.80 7.94 7.92
N ALA A 447 -14.43 7.47 8.99
CA ALA A 447 -15.88 7.28 9.06
C ALA A 447 -16.66 8.60 8.85
N ASN A 448 -16.04 9.74 9.13
CA ASN A 448 -16.54 11.08 8.87
C ASN A 448 -15.99 11.68 7.57
N PHE A 449 -15.71 10.87 6.57
CA PHE A 449 -15.24 11.25 5.24
C PHE A 449 -13.85 11.90 5.17
N VAL A 450 -13.06 11.93 6.24
CA VAL A 450 -11.69 12.44 6.13
C VAL A 450 -10.84 11.46 5.31
N PRO A 451 -10.12 11.93 4.26
CA PRO A 451 -9.26 11.06 3.47
C PRO A 451 -8.20 10.35 4.32
N PHE A 452 -7.92 9.07 4.03
CA PHE A 452 -7.13 8.19 4.88
C PHE A 452 -5.73 8.72 5.22
N LEU A 453 -4.99 9.20 4.22
CA LEU A 453 -3.64 9.73 4.45
C LEU A 453 -3.66 11.02 5.28
N ILE A 454 -4.71 11.83 5.18
CA ILE A 454 -4.94 13.04 5.98
C ILE A 454 -5.37 12.65 7.40
N ALA A 455 -6.30 11.71 7.52
CA ALA A 455 -6.77 11.19 8.81
C ALA A 455 -5.64 10.59 9.67
N SER A 456 -4.64 10.04 9.01
CA SER A 456 -3.47 9.39 9.63
C SER A 456 -2.42 10.37 10.15
N ARG A 457 -2.57 11.67 9.88
CA ARG A 457 -1.62 12.69 10.34
C ARG A 457 -1.99 13.24 11.71
N VAL A 458 -0.97 13.59 12.48
CA VAL A 458 -1.12 14.43 13.65
C VAL A 458 -1.32 15.88 13.19
N TRP A 459 -2.36 16.55 13.68
CA TRP A 459 -2.74 17.89 13.23
C TRP A 459 -2.33 18.98 14.23
N ASP A 460 -2.22 18.63 15.51
CA ASP A 460 -1.93 19.55 16.61
C ASP A 460 -0.72 19.09 17.42
N GLY A 461 -0.11 20.02 18.16
CA GLY A 461 1.01 19.74 19.02
C GLY A 461 2.35 19.59 18.30
N PRO A 462 3.38 19.11 19.00
CA PRO A 462 4.77 19.11 18.48
C PRO A 462 4.95 18.30 17.19
N PHE A 463 4.23 17.19 17.03
CA PHE A 463 4.34 16.32 15.86
C PHE A 463 3.49 16.77 14.66
N ALA A 464 2.74 17.86 14.80
CA ALA A 464 2.12 18.55 13.66
C ALA A 464 3.13 19.34 12.82
N LEU A 465 4.30 19.69 13.39
CA LEU A 465 5.45 20.28 12.70
C LEU A 465 6.12 19.26 11.75
N PRO A 466 7.04 19.69 10.85
CA PRO A 466 7.74 18.77 9.94
C PRO A 466 8.39 17.60 10.68
N TRP A 467 8.00 16.38 10.35
CA TRP A 467 8.45 15.19 11.06
C TRP A 467 8.71 13.98 10.14
N ARG A 468 8.88 12.80 10.72
CA ARG A 468 9.44 11.58 10.12
C ARG A 468 8.40 10.59 9.59
N VAL A 469 7.10 10.91 9.73
CA VAL A 469 6.02 10.06 9.19
C VAL A 469 5.78 10.42 7.73
N ALA A 470 5.87 9.43 6.84
CA ALA A 470 5.63 9.57 5.41
C ALA A 470 4.27 9.01 5.02
N THR A 471 3.72 9.53 3.93
CA THR A 471 2.47 9.08 3.30
C THR A 471 2.70 8.78 1.83
N LEU A 472 2.50 7.53 1.45
CA LEU A 472 2.54 7.06 0.07
C LEU A 472 1.12 6.78 -0.41
N GLY A 473 0.79 7.14 -1.65
CA GLY A 473 -0.53 6.95 -2.25
C GLY A 473 -1.26 8.26 -2.56
N ASP A 474 -2.52 8.12 -2.94
CA ASP A 474 -3.44 9.23 -3.22
C ASP A 474 -3.87 9.95 -1.92
N PRO A 475 -3.56 11.25 -1.74
CA PRO A 475 -3.94 11.98 -0.53
C PRO A 475 -5.46 12.13 -0.34
N PHE A 476 -6.25 11.89 -1.37
CA PHE A 476 -7.71 12.02 -1.36
C PHE A 476 -8.45 10.68 -1.25
N MET A 477 -7.73 9.57 -1.03
CA MET A 477 -8.34 8.26 -0.89
C MET A 477 -9.23 8.17 0.36
N LEU A 478 -10.50 7.78 0.17
CA LEU A 478 -11.47 7.63 1.25
C LEU A 478 -11.57 6.18 1.73
N ILE A 479 -11.77 6.00 3.03
CA ILE A 479 -12.24 4.75 3.65
C ILE A 479 -13.62 5.07 4.25
N GLN A 480 -14.66 4.86 3.45
CA GLN A 480 -16.03 5.16 3.87
C GLN A 480 -16.63 3.95 4.60
N ALA A 481 -17.43 4.22 5.64
CA ALA A 481 -18.17 3.17 6.33
C ALA A 481 -19.17 2.51 5.37
N PRO A 482 -19.18 1.17 5.22
CA PRO A 482 -20.10 0.49 4.30
C PRO A 482 -21.57 0.81 4.52
N SER A 483 -21.98 1.11 5.78
CA SER A 483 -23.35 1.51 6.12
C SER A 483 -23.76 2.88 5.57
N SER A 484 -22.80 3.73 5.21
CA SER A 484 -23.02 5.08 4.64
C SER A 484 -22.41 5.25 3.25
N LEU A 485 -21.84 4.20 2.68
CA LEU A 485 -21.15 4.23 1.40
C LEU A 485 -22.13 4.46 0.24
N VAL A 486 -21.91 5.53 -0.50
CA VAL A 486 -22.58 5.78 -1.77
C VAL A 486 -21.62 5.41 -2.89
N LEU A 487 -21.82 4.25 -3.49
CA LEU A 487 -21.02 3.80 -4.63
C LEU A 487 -21.49 4.46 -5.93
N PRO A 488 -20.57 4.77 -6.86
CA PRO A 488 -20.95 5.15 -8.21
C PRO A 488 -21.74 4.01 -8.87
N ALA A 489 -22.71 4.37 -9.70
CA ALA A 489 -23.47 3.37 -10.45
C ALA A 489 -22.52 2.53 -11.34
N ARG A 490 -22.60 1.20 -11.23
CA ARG A 490 -21.93 0.30 -12.17
C ARG A 490 -22.82 0.12 -13.40
N LYS A 491 -22.33 0.57 -14.56
CA LYS A 491 -22.99 0.40 -15.85
C LYS A 491 -22.48 -0.87 -16.54
N ALA A 492 -23.37 -1.58 -17.21
CA ALA A 492 -22.99 -2.71 -18.06
C ALA A 492 -21.88 -2.28 -19.07
N PRO A 493 -20.87 -3.13 -19.30
CA PRO A 493 -19.82 -2.82 -20.26
C PRO A 493 -20.39 -2.75 -21.69
N SER A 494 -19.84 -1.83 -22.49
CA SER A 494 -20.11 -1.82 -23.93
C SER A 494 -19.40 -3.00 -24.61
N PRO A 495 -19.91 -3.49 -25.75
CA PRO A 495 -19.18 -4.47 -26.55
C PRO A 495 -17.76 -3.99 -26.88
N PRO A 496 -16.80 -4.93 -27.07
CA PRO A 496 -15.45 -4.58 -27.52
C PRO A 496 -15.49 -3.79 -28.83
N VAL A 497 -14.70 -2.73 -28.92
CA VAL A 497 -14.51 -1.97 -30.15
C VAL A 497 -13.37 -2.58 -31.00
N PRO A 498 -13.26 -2.27 -32.31
CA PRO A 498 -12.10 -2.66 -33.09
C PRO A 498 -10.79 -2.33 -32.36
N GLY A 499 -9.82 -3.24 -32.38
CA GLY A 499 -8.55 -3.09 -31.67
C GLY A 499 -8.59 -3.53 -30.19
N GLN A 500 -9.73 -4.02 -29.68
CA GLN A 500 -9.86 -4.64 -28.36
C GLN A 500 -10.21 -6.12 -28.45
N GLU A 501 -9.63 -6.93 -27.58
CA GLU A 501 -9.88 -8.36 -27.44
C GLU A 501 -10.45 -8.66 -26.04
N ASP A 502 -11.49 -9.47 -25.98
CA ASP A 502 -11.98 -9.99 -24.69
C ASP A 502 -11.07 -11.12 -24.22
N VAL A 503 -10.44 -10.91 -23.06
CA VAL A 503 -9.48 -11.86 -22.47
C VAL A 503 -10.12 -13.23 -22.20
N LEU A 504 -11.43 -13.29 -21.87
CA LEU A 504 -12.15 -14.56 -21.71
C LEU A 504 -12.30 -15.32 -23.03
N VAL A 505 -12.61 -14.61 -24.10
CA VAL A 505 -12.76 -15.22 -25.44
C VAL A 505 -11.42 -15.79 -25.88
N ASN A 506 -10.33 -15.01 -25.72
CA ASN A 506 -8.98 -15.47 -26.05
C ASN A 506 -8.54 -16.65 -25.16
N CYS A 507 -8.81 -16.59 -23.87
CA CYS A 507 -8.54 -17.68 -22.94
C CYS A 507 -9.21 -19.01 -23.39
N LYS A 508 -10.49 -18.97 -23.74
CA LYS A 508 -11.22 -20.15 -24.25
C LYS A 508 -10.60 -20.72 -25.53
N LYS A 509 -10.20 -19.86 -26.45
CA LYS A 509 -9.49 -20.25 -27.68
C LYS A 509 -8.17 -20.94 -27.38
N LEU A 510 -7.35 -20.35 -26.51
CA LEU A 510 -6.05 -20.91 -26.10
C LEU A 510 -6.20 -22.24 -25.35
N LEU A 511 -7.20 -22.37 -24.47
CA LEU A 511 -7.51 -23.64 -23.80
C LEU A 511 -7.94 -24.74 -24.78
N ALA A 512 -8.64 -24.39 -25.87
CA ALA A 512 -8.96 -25.36 -26.92
C ALA A 512 -7.71 -25.80 -27.68
N GLN A 513 -6.85 -24.86 -28.07
CA GLN A 513 -5.58 -25.13 -28.76
C GLN A 513 -4.59 -25.95 -27.91
N SER A 514 -4.59 -25.72 -26.59
CA SER A 514 -3.68 -26.40 -25.66
C SER A 514 -3.91 -27.92 -25.55
N LYS A 515 -5.04 -28.43 -26.00
CA LYS A 515 -5.33 -29.88 -26.02
C LYS A 515 -4.37 -30.65 -26.93
N GLU A 516 -3.95 -30.05 -28.03
CA GLU A 516 -3.06 -30.61 -29.01
C GLU A 516 -1.63 -30.06 -28.90
N ASP A 517 -1.38 -29.25 -27.89
CA ASP A 517 -0.13 -28.54 -27.68
C ASP A 517 0.99 -29.51 -27.27
N LYS A 518 2.06 -29.58 -28.06
CA LYS A 518 3.22 -30.44 -27.81
C LYS A 518 4.38 -29.69 -27.18
N ASP A 519 4.52 -28.42 -27.46
CA ASP A 519 5.63 -27.56 -27.01
C ASP A 519 5.27 -26.65 -25.84
N GLY A 520 4.01 -26.56 -25.49
CA GLY A 520 3.50 -25.79 -24.36
C GLY A 520 3.20 -24.32 -24.64
N GLY A 521 3.30 -23.87 -25.88
CA GLY A 521 3.07 -22.46 -26.23
C GLY A 521 1.66 -22.00 -25.91
N ALA A 522 0.65 -22.71 -26.41
CA ALA A 522 -0.76 -22.42 -26.15
C ALA A 522 -1.11 -22.62 -24.66
N SER A 523 -0.51 -23.62 -24.01
CA SER A 523 -0.73 -23.93 -22.59
C SER A 523 -0.22 -22.81 -21.69
N ILE A 524 0.98 -22.27 -21.95
CA ILE A 524 1.55 -21.15 -21.21
C ILE A 524 0.69 -19.88 -21.42
N ALA A 525 0.28 -19.62 -22.66
CA ALA A 525 -0.57 -18.48 -22.97
C ALA A 525 -1.94 -18.59 -22.27
N ALA A 526 -2.57 -19.77 -22.30
CA ALA A 526 -3.82 -20.01 -21.59
C ALA A 526 -3.69 -19.80 -20.06
N MET A 527 -2.59 -20.26 -19.45
CA MET A 527 -2.31 -20.05 -18.04
C MET A 527 -2.19 -18.56 -17.71
N ARG A 528 -1.51 -17.78 -18.55
CA ARG A 528 -1.41 -16.32 -18.36
C ARG A 528 -2.77 -15.63 -18.44
N GLU A 529 -3.63 -16.01 -19.38
CA GLU A 529 -5.00 -15.44 -19.46
C GLU A 529 -5.84 -15.76 -18.22
N LEU A 530 -5.73 -16.97 -17.69
CA LEU A 530 -6.41 -17.35 -16.45
C LEU A 530 -5.92 -16.51 -15.26
N ILE A 531 -4.60 -16.27 -15.16
CA ILE A 531 -4.00 -15.43 -14.13
C ILE A 531 -4.47 -13.98 -14.27
N GLN A 532 -4.44 -13.43 -15.49
CA GLN A 532 -4.88 -12.05 -15.77
C GLN A 532 -6.35 -11.82 -15.37
N ARG A 533 -7.18 -12.82 -15.52
CA ARG A 533 -8.59 -12.75 -15.08
C ARG A 533 -8.79 -12.97 -13.58
N GLY A 534 -7.74 -13.33 -12.85
CA GLY A 534 -7.85 -13.71 -11.43
C GLY A 534 -8.53 -15.06 -11.18
N GLU A 535 -8.56 -15.95 -12.19
CA GLU A 535 -9.22 -17.27 -12.15
C GLU A 535 -8.31 -18.33 -11.51
N ASP A 536 -7.82 -18.05 -10.31
CA ASP A 536 -6.82 -18.87 -9.62
C ASP A 536 -7.23 -20.35 -9.48
N LYS A 537 -8.52 -20.61 -9.21
CA LYS A 537 -9.03 -21.99 -9.07
C LYS A 537 -8.94 -22.75 -10.39
N ILE A 538 -9.32 -22.09 -11.49
CA ILE A 538 -9.25 -22.70 -12.83
C ILE A 538 -7.79 -22.86 -13.25
N ALA A 539 -6.93 -21.88 -12.97
CA ALA A 539 -5.50 -21.95 -13.24
C ALA A 539 -4.82 -23.12 -12.51
N ALA A 540 -5.15 -23.35 -11.23
CA ALA A 540 -4.66 -24.48 -10.46
C ALA A 540 -5.13 -25.84 -11.04
N GLN A 541 -6.40 -25.95 -11.42
CA GLN A 541 -6.94 -27.15 -12.06
C GLN A 541 -6.30 -27.39 -13.43
N TYR A 542 -6.10 -26.33 -14.21
CA TYR A 542 -5.46 -26.42 -15.52
C TYR A 542 -4.01 -26.87 -15.42
N TRP A 543 -3.25 -26.36 -14.41
CA TRP A 543 -1.89 -26.83 -14.14
C TRP A 543 -1.83 -28.35 -13.92
N LEU A 544 -2.76 -28.93 -13.16
CA LEU A 544 -2.79 -30.40 -12.95
C LEU A 544 -2.86 -31.17 -14.26
N SER A 545 -3.59 -30.66 -15.27
CA SER A 545 -3.66 -31.31 -16.58
C SER A 545 -2.34 -31.21 -17.39
N CYS A 546 -1.47 -30.26 -17.02
CA CYS A 546 -0.17 -30.03 -17.66
C CYS A 546 1.00 -30.68 -16.92
N ALA A 547 0.82 -31.12 -15.67
CA ALA A 547 1.89 -31.55 -14.77
C ALA A 547 2.70 -32.76 -15.25
N ALA A 548 2.14 -33.60 -16.12
CA ALA A 548 2.83 -34.75 -16.72
C ALA A 548 3.43 -34.48 -18.11
N LYS A 549 3.34 -33.24 -18.62
CA LYS A 549 3.84 -32.85 -19.95
C LYS A 549 5.30 -32.42 -19.89
N SER A 550 6.01 -32.50 -21.03
CA SER A 550 7.41 -32.07 -21.14
C SER A 550 7.65 -30.59 -20.80
N PHE A 551 6.65 -29.74 -21.00
CA PHE A 551 6.67 -28.32 -20.70
C PHE A 551 6.16 -27.96 -19.27
N ALA A 552 5.85 -28.97 -18.44
CA ALA A 552 5.37 -28.79 -17.07
C ALA A 552 6.19 -27.77 -16.23
N PRO A 553 7.53 -27.73 -16.28
CA PRO A 553 8.31 -26.76 -15.52
C PRO A 553 7.92 -25.30 -15.78
N ARG A 554 7.66 -24.94 -17.06
CA ARG A 554 7.28 -23.58 -17.46
C ARG A 554 5.87 -23.21 -16.97
N VAL A 555 4.93 -24.13 -17.07
CA VAL A 555 3.55 -23.91 -16.58
C VAL A 555 3.53 -23.91 -15.06
N SER A 556 4.36 -24.74 -14.39
CA SER A 556 4.48 -24.77 -12.93
C SER A 556 4.98 -23.45 -12.36
N ALA A 557 5.94 -22.81 -13.02
CA ALA A 557 6.42 -21.49 -12.59
C ALA A 557 5.28 -20.44 -12.54
N LEU A 558 4.39 -20.45 -13.52
CA LEU A 558 3.20 -19.57 -13.55
C LEU A 558 2.13 -20.00 -12.51
N ALA A 559 2.00 -21.30 -12.27
CA ALA A 559 1.00 -21.85 -11.37
C ALA A 559 1.30 -21.62 -9.88
N LEU A 560 2.54 -21.26 -9.51
CA LEU A 560 2.91 -21.07 -8.11
C LEU A 560 2.01 -20.03 -7.41
N GLU A 561 1.77 -18.88 -8.01
CA GLU A 561 0.91 -17.87 -7.39
C GLU A 561 -0.57 -18.28 -7.28
N PRO A 562 -1.23 -18.79 -8.32
CA PRO A 562 -2.57 -19.37 -8.19
C PRO A 562 -2.68 -20.45 -7.10
N LEU A 563 -1.75 -21.40 -7.05
CA LEU A 563 -1.72 -22.47 -6.04
C LEU A 563 -1.48 -21.91 -4.63
N PHE A 564 -0.60 -20.92 -4.49
CA PHE A 564 -0.38 -20.21 -3.24
C PHE A 564 -1.66 -19.53 -2.74
N ARG A 565 -2.36 -18.81 -3.61
CA ARG A 565 -3.63 -18.13 -3.25
C ARG A 565 -4.77 -19.09 -2.96
N GLN A 566 -4.77 -20.29 -3.55
CA GLN A 566 -5.69 -21.36 -3.19
C GLN A 566 -5.33 -22.05 -1.87
N ARG A 567 -4.18 -21.71 -1.25
CA ARG A 567 -3.67 -22.34 -0.02
C ARG A 567 -3.54 -23.86 -0.11
N ASN A 568 -3.31 -24.35 -1.31
CA ASN A 568 -3.07 -25.76 -1.57
C ASN A 568 -1.57 -26.07 -1.43
N ALA A 569 -1.13 -26.25 -0.19
CA ALA A 569 0.28 -26.39 0.15
C ALA A 569 0.94 -27.58 -0.56
N ASP A 570 0.24 -28.73 -0.66
CA ASP A 570 0.77 -29.94 -1.29
C ASP A 570 0.97 -29.75 -2.80
N GLN A 571 -0.04 -29.24 -3.50
CA GLN A 571 0.09 -28.99 -4.94
C GLN A 571 1.11 -27.90 -5.23
N PHE A 572 1.18 -26.86 -4.38
CA PHE A 572 2.22 -25.85 -4.48
C PHE A 572 3.62 -26.45 -4.37
N LEU A 573 3.85 -27.34 -3.40
CA LEU A 573 5.14 -28.02 -3.23
C LEU A 573 5.50 -28.88 -4.44
N VAL A 574 4.54 -29.61 -5.01
CA VAL A 574 4.74 -30.39 -6.24
C VAL A 574 5.13 -29.47 -7.41
N ALA A 575 4.40 -28.35 -7.60
CA ALA A 575 4.73 -27.39 -8.64
C ALA A 575 6.11 -26.75 -8.41
N TYR A 576 6.42 -26.38 -7.16
CA TYR A 576 7.71 -25.78 -6.79
C TYR A 576 8.90 -26.69 -7.10
N LYS A 577 8.78 -28.00 -6.84
CA LYS A 577 9.81 -29.00 -7.19
C LYS A 577 10.10 -29.09 -8.69
N MET A 578 9.14 -28.67 -9.54
CA MET A 578 9.30 -28.67 -11.00
C MET A 578 9.98 -27.39 -11.53
N VAL A 579 10.10 -26.34 -10.71
CA VAL A 579 10.71 -25.06 -11.12
C VAL A 579 12.22 -25.11 -10.88
N PRO A 580 13.06 -25.05 -11.93
CA PRO A 580 14.51 -25.21 -11.75
C PRO A 580 15.15 -24.10 -10.92
N GLU A 581 14.71 -22.85 -11.15
CA GLU A 581 15.24 -21.64 -10.50
C GLU A 581 14.09 -20.83 -9.89
N PRO A 582 13.64 -21.16 -8.67
CA PRO A 582 12.60 -20.42 -8.00
C PRO A 582 13.03 -18.97 -7.67
N THR A 583 12.17 -18.01 -7.97
CA THR A 583 12.39 -16.60 -7.62
C THR A 583 12.37 -16.37 -6.09
N SER A 584 12.84 -15.20 -5.62
CA SER A 584 12.71 -14.80 -4.21
C SER A 584 11.27 -14.86 -3.74
N ARG A 585 10.33 -14.38 -4.54
CA ARG A 585 8.90 -14.41 -4.27
C ARG A 585 8.36 -15.85 -4.15
N ALA A 586 8.84 -16.76 -5.00
CA ALA A 586 8.49 -18.20 -4.89
C ALA A 586 9.01 -18.82 -3.59
N LYS A 587 10.21 -18.45 -3.15
CA LYS A 587 10.75 -18.88 -1.85
C LYS A 587 9.92 -18.35 -0.69
N ASP A 588 9.50 -17.08 -0.74
CA ASP A 588 8.62 -16.51 0.28
C ASP A 588 7.28 -17.27 0.35
N MET A 589 6.66 -17.54 -0.80
CA MET A 589 5.43 -18.35 -0.87
C MET A 589 5.62 -19.73 -0.24
N LEU A 590 6.75 -20.40 -0.52
CA LEU A 590 7.07 -21.71 0.07
C LEU A 590 7.14 -21.61 1.61
N TRP A 591 7.90 -20.64 2.13
CA TRP A 591 8.05 -20.45 3.57
C TRP A 591 6.76 -19.98 4.26
N GLN A 592 5.94 -19.18 3.58
CA GLN A 592 4.65 -18.72 4.11
C GLN A 592 3.64 -19.88 4.20
N LEU A 593 3.61 -20.82 3.24
CA LEU A 593 2.70 -21.97 3.26
C LEU A 593 3.17 -23.09 4.19
N TRP A 594 4.46 -23.40 4.17
CA TRP A 594 5.00 -24.60 4.79
C TRP A 594 5.80 -24.35 6.07
N GLY A 595 6.22 -23.10 6.33
CA GLY A 595 7.15 -22.82 7.42
C GLY A 595 6.72 -23.30 8.79
N GLU A 596 5.42 -23.31 9.09
CA GLU A 596 4.84 -23.81 10.34
C GLU A 596 4.59 -25.34 10.34
N GLN A 597 4.68 -25.97 9.17
CA GLN A 597 4.40 -27.39 8.98
C GLN A 597 5.67 -28.20 8.65
N LEU A 598 6.85 -27.59 8.73
CA LEU A 598 8.12 -28.24 8.38
C LEU A 598 8.35 -29.54 9.14
N ASN A 599 7.92 -29.63 10.40
CA ASN A 599 8.03 -30.83 11.23
C ASN A 599 7.20 -32.02 10.72
N GLN A 600 6.26 -31.81 9.81
CA GLN A 600 5.45 -32.83 9.15
C GLN A 600 6.18 -33.44 7.93
N ILE A 601 7.24 -32.78 7.45
CA ILE A 601 8.01 -33.26 6.30
C ILE A 601 8.95 -34.35 6.75
N THR A 602 8.76 -35.54 6.20
CA THR A 602 9.59 -36.73 6.48
C THR A 602 10.53 -37.09 5.34
N ASP A 603 10.24 -36.63 4.13
CA ASP A 603 11.03 -36.85 2.92
C ASP A 603 12.32 -36.01 2.94
N PRO A 604 13.51 -36.66 2.98
CA PRO A 604 14.79 -35.93 3.04
C PRO A 604 15.03 -35.01 1.87
N ASP A 605 14.58 -35.32 0.66
CA ASP A 605 14.78 -34.51 -0.52
C ASP A 605 13.97 -33.21 -0.41
N THR A 606 12.77 -33.26 0.16
CA THR A 606 11.96 -32.09 0.46
C THR A 606 12.61 -31.21 1.54
N VAL A 607 13.21 -31.80 2.58
CA VAL A 607 13.96 -31.05 3.59
C VAL A 607 15.17 -30.34 2.97
N LEU A 608 15.89 -31.01 2.06
CA LEU A 608 17.01 -30.40 1.34
C LEU A 608 16.56 -29.28 0.40
N LEU A 609 15.36 -29.37 -0.18
CA LEU A 609 14.76 -28.30 -0.96
C LEU A 609 14.55 -27.04 -0.10
N PHE A 610 14.03 -27.17 1.14
CA PHE A 610 13.92 -26.03 2.06
C PHE A 610 15.27 -25.45 2.45
N LYS A 611 16.30 -26.26 2.62
CA LYS A 611 17.66 -25.78 2.84
C LYS A 611 18.16 -24.88 1.69
N ASN A 612 17.85 -25.24 0.46
CA ASN A 612 18.20 -24.45 -0.73
C ASN A 612 17.29 -23.22 -0.91
N ALA A 613 16.13 -23.22 -0.26
CA ALA A 613 15.16 -22.13 -0.29
C ALA A 613 15.27 -21.17 0.92
N VAL A 614 16.30 -21.33 1.78
CA VAL A 614 16.57 -20.37 2.86
C VAL A 614 16.71 -18.96 2.26
N ARG A 615 15.99 -18.02 2.84
CA ARG A 615 15.92 -16.64 2.34
C ARG A 615 17.14 -15.86 2.82
N PRO A 616 17.81 -15.09 1.95
CA PRO A 616 19.03 -14.37 2.33
C PRO A 616 18.77 -13.23 3.30
N THR A 617 17.62 -12.56 3.19
CA THR A 617 17.23 -11.51 4.13
C THR A 617 16.73 -12.14 5.43
N TRP A 618 17.48 -11.99 6.51
CA TRP A 618 17.17 -12.55 7.82
C TRP A 618 17.16 -14.08 7.87
N PRO A 619 18.25 -14.78 7.45
CA PRO A 619 18.28 -16.23 7.30
C PRO A 619 18.11 -16.98 8.64
N VAL A 620 18.39 -16.34 9.77
CA VAL A 620 18.23 -16.96 11.10
C VAL A 620 16.82 -17.45 11.36
N ASN A 621 15.80 -16.75 10.85
CA ASN A 621 14.40 -17.16 11.04
C ASN A 621 14.09 -18.48 10.34
N ASP A 622 14.60 -18.67 9.13
CA ASP A 622 14.41 -19.88 8.37
C ASP A 622 15.25 -21.04 8.96
N TRP A 623 16.50 -20.78 9.31
CA TRP A 623 17.36 -21.78 9.93
C TRP A 623 16.83 -22.27 11.28
N ARG A 624 16.25 -21.41 12.11
CA ARG A 624 15.66 -21.79 13.40
C ARG A 624 14.56 -22.83 13.23
N ARG A 625 13.75 -22.71 12.18
CA ARG A 625 12.67 -23.66 11.86
C ARG A 625 13.17 -24.90 11.14
N LEU A 626 14.16 -24.78 10.28
CA LEU A 626 14.68 -25.85 9.45
C LEU A 626 15.60 -26.81 10.22
N LEU A 627 16.42 -26.29 11.13
CA LEU A 627 17.51 -27.03 11.74
C LEU A 627 17.07 -28.31 12.47
N PRO A 628 16.00 -28.32 13.29
CA PRO A 628 15.48 -29.53 13.92
C PRO A 628 15.02 -30.59 12.91
N VAL A 629 14.40 -30.16 11.81
CA VAL A 629 13.89 -31.06 10.77
C VAL A 629 15.03 -31.62 9.94
N LEU A 630 16.01 -30.81 9.61
CA LEU A 630 17.21 -31.20 8.87
C LEU A 630 18.07 -32.21 9.69
N SER A 631 18.20 -31.96 11.00
CA SER A 631 18.89 -32.88 11.91
C SER A 631 18.22 -34.27 11.95
N LYS A 632 16.89 -34.29 12.03
CA LYS A 632 16.10 -35.52 12.01
C LYS A 632 16.18 -36.26 10.66
N ALA A 633 16.15 -35.52 9.55
CA ALA A 633 16.17 -36.10 8.20
C ALA A 633 17.57 -36.56 7.76
N THR A 634 18.63 -36.01 8.36
CA THR A 634 20.01 -36.34 7.99
C THR A 634 20.82 -36.86 9.18
N SER A 635 21.43 -35.95 9.93
CA SER A 635 22.05 -36.15 11.25
C SER A 635 22.35 -34.79 11.89
N PRO A 636 22.53 -34.72 13.23
CA PRO A 636 22.93 -33.48 13.90
C PRO A 636 24.20 -32.86 13.29
N ASP A 637 25.22 -33.66 13.03
CA ASP A 637 26.50 -33.19 12.47
C ASP A 637 26.31 -32.60 11.05
N ARG A 638 25.50 -33.24 10.21
CA ARG A 638 25.20 -32.71 8.86
C ARG A 638 24.38 -31.43 8.91
N ALA A 639 23.41 -31.33 9.81
CA ALA A 639 22.62 -30.14 10.02
C ALA A 639 23.50 -28.97 10.52
N ARG A 640 24.38 -29.25 11.51
CA ARG A 640 25.37 -28.29 12.01
C ARG A 640 26.35 -27.85 10.92
N GLY A 641 26.86 -28.80 10.12
CA GLY A 641 27.72 -28.45 8.97
C GLY A 641 27.04 -27.60 7.93
N ALA A 642 25.74 -27.75 7.74
CA ALA A 642 24.98 -26.92 6.80
C ALA A 642 24.80 -25.46 7.28
N ILE A 643 24.51 -25.22 8.56
CA ILE A 643 24.38 -23.86 9.11
C ILE A 643 25.76 -23.18 9.20
N LEU A 644 26.85 -23.91 9.50
CA LEU A 644 28.20 -23.36 9.48
C LEU A 644 28.59 -22.84 8.10
N LYS A 645 28.24 -23.56 7.03
CA LYS A 645 28.42 -23.08 5.65
C LYS A 645 27.54 -21.86 5.30
N ALA A 646 26.39 -21.70 5.94
CA ALA A 646 25.58 -20.49 5.79
C ALA A 646 26.23 -19.29 6.49
N ILE A 647 26.81 -19.50 7.68
CA ILE A 647 27.56 -18.48 8.43
C ILE A 647 28.75 -17.94 7.61
N GLU A 648 29.49 -18.81 6.90
CA GLU A 648 30.62 -18.40 6.05
C GLU A 648 30.23 -17.43 4.93
N LYS A 649 28.97 -17.48 4.49
CA LYS A 649 28.43 -16.64 3.41
C LYS A 649 27.73 -15.37 3.91
N GLU A 650 27.37 -15.34 5.20
CA GLU A 650 26.64 -14.21 5.79
C GLU A 650 27.58 -13.03 6.03
N LYS A 651 27.13 -11.83 5.66
CA LYS A 651 27.90 -10.59 5.81
C LYS A 651 27.45 -9.75 7.00
N ASP A 652 26.21 -9.87 7.40
CA ASP A 652 25.66 -9.16 8.56
C ASP A 652 26.15 -9.80 9.86
N GLN A 653 26.94 -9.05 10.63
CA GLN A 653 27.54 -9.54 11.86
C GLN A 653 26.52 -9.94 12.94
N ASN A 654 25.35 -9.31 12.95
CA ASN A 654 24.26 -9.67 13.87
C ASN A 654 23.67 -11.02 13.46
N GLN A 655 23.43 -11.23 12.16
CA GLN A 655 22.97 -12.51 11.63
C GLN A 655 24.00 -13.61 11.86
N VAL A 656 25.28 -13.35 11.63
CA VAL A 656 26.39 -14.27 11.93
C VAL A 656 26.33 -14.72 13.38
N LYS A 657 26.23 -13.80 14.33
CA LYS A 657 26.14 -14.12 15.78
C LYS A 657 24.94 -14.99 16.09
N LEU A 658 23.76 -14.64 15.59
CA LEU A 658 22.51 -15.40 15.83
C LEU A 658 22.58 -16.81 15.22
N LEU A 659 23.15 -16.95 14.03
CA LEU A 659 23.35 -18.26 13.40
C LEU A 659 24.36 -19.10 14.16
N GLN A 660 25.45 -18.51 14.71
CA GLN A 660 26.41 -19.20 15.58
C GLN A 660 25.74 -19.73 16.86
N GLU A 661 24.89 -18.91 17.49
CA GLU A 661 24.11 -19.33 18.67
C GLU A 661 23.23 -20.52 18.34
N LEU A 662 22.54 -20.52 17.18
CA LEU A 662 21.76 -21.66 16.71
C LEU A 662 22.61 -22.91 16.45
N ALA A 663 23.77 -22.77 15.81
CA ALA A 663 24.68 -23.87 15.53
C ALA A 663 25.25 -24.53 16.81
N ASN A 664 25.34 -23.78 17.91
CA ASN A 664 25.80 -24.31 19.21
C ASN A 664 24.69 -25.01 20.00
N GLN A 665 23.41 -24.75 19.68
CA GLN A 665 22.24 -25.38 20.30
C GLN A 665 21.81 -26.68 19.58
N SER A 666 22.32 -26.94 18.39
CA SER A 666 22.03 -28.08 17.54
C SER A 666 23.11 -29.17 17.74
#